data_de9b74291b6caa924d83c27d626ee33e
#
_entry.id   de9b74291b6caa924d83c27d626ee33e
#
_cell.length_a   1.000
_cell.length_b   1.000
_cell.length_c   1.000
_cell.angle_alpha   90.00
_cell.angle_beta   90.00
_cell.angle_gamma   90.00
#
_symmetry.space_group_name_H-M   'P 1'
#
loop_
_entity.id
_entity.type
_entity.pdbx_description
1 polymer ?
#
loop_
_entity_poly.entity_id
_entity_poly.type
_entity_poly.pdbx_seq_one_letter_code
_entity_poly.pdbx_strand_id
1 'polypeptide(L)'
;MTSREIVPDGKWLRKNYGYGSHGELLSVQYVSQDGAITTENFAYANGHNTGITLQAGTIVYNLVSENDLGMTTEIISGGVDREYGFTAFGLPAYRKIDDGNLQDFTYQFDPLTGNLLVRTDGSNNQTEQFGYDNLNRLTSIGNRVIAYADNGNITSMDGVGMMEYGTTSRPYQITSLYPESDNVVPSRVQNVSYTCYSRPSILTEGGRSAAFTYDGDGNRVKMYVADGSTQLLTRYYVGDRYEFDQTSGGTKERLYLGGDAYSAPMVLQRENGGEWTAYNICRDYLGSITHIVTLNGTLVAEYSYDPWGRLRDPETLEIYAAGEEPELFLGRGFTGHEHLTWFGLINMNARLYDPLLGRFLSPDPYVQAPDFTQNFNRYSYALNNPLKFTDDTGEFALTTMLTVAAITAAVFGLGNVGAHMIRDDISFYDGVKYFFSGAVAGFLVGAAAYTGWCGIVGMSKMAGFLGTVGKIAKYGAICVEGVHVASTITGAVGGAINKGGKGFINSMKVLLGNFYLDENASFFKSIWQGVSRHTWETIQTGLGYDYTQFRNAFGSSIDRVDYYRGATFATNENSRDYQGVTIGSFINMDINGKIPSGKFDDYVEKDDQMYAHEYGHTIQSRRFGLGYPIIGLLSLGSAMFDFVFNTGHSHDNFFTEVMANKYAEPIFPNYQWGTTNNSSLIL
;
A
#
# COMPACT_ATOMS: atom_id res chain seq x y z
N MET A 1 3.31 28.23 15.99
CA MET A 1 3.29 28.42 14.51
C MET A 1 1.86 28.71 14.07
N THR A 2 1.64 29.44 12.99
CA THR A 2 0.28 29.79 12.52
C THR A 2 0.21 29.60 11.02
N SER A 3 -0.83 28.94 10.52
CA SER A 3 -1.21 28.94 9.11
C SER A 3 -2.57 29.59 8.92
N ARG A 4 -2.81 30.17 7.75
CA ARG A 4 -4.12 30.72 7.39
C ARG A 4 -4.41 30.36 5.94
N GLU A 5 -5.48 29.67 5.72
CA GLU A 5 -5.98 29.29 4.42
C GLU A 5 -7.12 30.23 4.04
N ILE A 6 -7.06 30.81 2.84
CA ILE A 6 -8.04 31.78 2.33
C ILE A 6 -8.52 31.28 0.98
N VAL A 7 -9.83 31.22 0.82
CA VAL A 7 -10.49 30.82 -0.43
C VAL A 7 -11.25 31.99 -1.04
N PRO A 8 -11.80 31.88 -2.27
CA PRO A 8 -12.61 32.93 -2.89
C PRO A 8 -13.65 33.52 -1.95
N ASP A 9 -14.09 34.74 -2.25
CA ASP A 9 -15.04 35.53 -1.46
C ASP A 9 -14.59 35.79 -0.02
N GLY A 10 -13.29 35.65 0.25
CA GLY A 10 -12.65 36.00 1.51
C GLY A 10 -12.97 35.07 2.68
N LYS A 11 -13.49 33.87 2.44
CA LYS A 11 -13.63 32.86 3.50
C LYS A 11 -12.27 32.33 3.91
N TRP A 12 -12.05 32.10 5.20
CA TRP A 12 -10.75 31.63 5.69
C TRP A 12 -10.86 30.80 6.97
N LEU A 13 -9.86 29.94 7.17
CA LEU A 13 -9.57 29.25 8.41
C LEU A 13 -8.13 29.51 8.83
N ARG A 14 -7.90 29.85 10.08
CA ARG A 14 -6.57 29.94 10.67
C ARG A 14 -6.36 28.80 11.66
N LYS A 15 -5.22 28.14 11.54
CA LYS A 15 -4.75 27.10 12.45
C LYS A 15 -3.57 27.63 13.27
N ASN A 16 -3.68 27.69 14.59
CA ASN A 16 -2.58 28.03 15.48
C ASN A 16 -2.05 26.76 16.12
N TYR A 17 -0.79 26.43 15.85
CA TYR A 17 -0.15 25.18 16.28
C TYR A 17 0.67 25.42 17.56
N GLY A 18 0.46 24.59 18.59
CA GLY A 18 1.27 24.48 19.78
C GLY A 18 2.13 23.21 19.73
N TYR A 19 3.43 23.37 20.01
CA TYR A 19 4.39 22.27 20.00
C TYR A 19 5.04 22.09 21.35
N GLY A 20 5.38 20.86 21.71
CA GLY A 20 6.15 20.53 22.91
C GLY A 20 7.66 20.72 22.71
N SER A 21 8.41 20.39 23.75
CA SER A 21 9.87 20.60 23.79
C SER A 21 10.65 19.70 22.84
N HIS A 22 10.06 18.60 22.38
CA HIS A 22 10.66 17.65 21.42
C HIS A 22 10.14 17.83 19.99
N GLY A 23 9.33 18.88 19.74
CA GLY A 23 8.75 19.18 18.45
C GLY A 23 7.44 18.43 18.14
N GLU A 24 6.89 17.68 19.08
CA GLU A 24 5.59 17.03 18.98
C GLU A 24 4.47 18.07 18.95
N LEU A 25 3.43 17.84 18.14
CA LEU A 25 2.26 18.71 18.03
C LEU A 25 1.35 18.49 19.23
N LEU A 26 1.27 19.47 20.14
CA LEU A 26 0.44 19.37 21.35
C LEU A 26 -0.96 19.94 21.18
N SER A 27 -1.13 20.94 20.32
CA SER A 27 -2.45 21.52 20.08
C SER A 27 -2.60 22.18 18.72
N VAL A 28 -3.84 22.19 18.22
CA VAL A 28 -4.25 22.99 17.05
C VAL A 28 -5.52 23.75 17.41
N GLN A 29 -5.43 25.08 17.44
CA GLN A 29 -6.58 25.95 17.62
C GLN A 29 -7.10 26.37 16.25
N TYR A 30 -8.39 26.17 16.01
CA TYR A 30 -9.10 26.57 14.82
C TYR A 30 -9.84 27.90 15.03
N VAL A 31 -9.63 28.84 14.12
CA VAL A 31 -10.23 30.18 14.17
C VAL A 31 -10.80 30.52 12.81
N SER A 32 -12.10 30.86 12.76
CA SER A 32 -12.81 31.36 11.57
C SER A 32 -12.99 32.88 11.62
N GLN A 33 -13.74 33.41 10.67
CA GLN A 33 -14.10 34.83 10.62
C GLN A 33 -14.85 35.30 11.88
N ASP A 34 -15.62 34.42 12.50
CA ASP A 34 -16.47 34.73 13.67
C ASP A 34 -15.73 34.51 15.01
N GLY A 35 -14.46 34.15 14.96
CA GLY A 35 -13.63 33.90 16.15
C GLY A 35 -13.12 32.49 16.28
N ALA A 36 -12.67 32.15 17.48
CA ALA A 36 -12.17 30.80 17.78
C ALA A 36 -13.32 29.79 17.78
N ILE A 37 -13.13 28.67 17.05
CA ILE A 37 -14.09 27.56 16.99
C ILE A 37 -13.81 26.60 18.14
N THR A 38 -12.61 25.99 18.13
CA THR A 38 -12.20 25.02 19.15
C THR A 38 -10.69 24.83 19.13
N THR A 39 -10.18 24.04 20.10
CA THR A 39 -8.79 23.60 20.13
C THR A 39 -8.76 22.08 20.30
N GLU A 40 -8.08 21.39 19.40
CA GLU A 40 -7.67 19.99 19.58
C GLU A 40 -6.39 19.95 20.40
N ASN A 41 -6.35 19.11 21.44
CA ASN A 41 -5.17 18.80 22.23
C ASN A 41 -4.78 17.35 22.01
N PHE A 42 -3.51 17.10 21.71
CA PHE A 42 -2.96 15.80 21.34
C PHE A 42 -2.19 15.19 22.49
N ALA A 43 -2.45 13.91 22.76
CA ALA A 43 -1.73 13.10 23.73
C ALA A 43 -0.88 12.05 23.03
N TYR A 44 0.31 11.78 23.56
CA TYR A 44 1.24 10.83 23.00
C TYR A 44 1.75 9.85 24.06
N ALA A 45 1.95 8.59 23.65
CA ALA A 45 2.70 7.61 24.41
C ALA A 45 3.70 6.92 23.47
N ASN A 46 4.96 6.78 23.88
CA ASN A 46 6.03 6.15 23.08
C ASN A 46 6.18 6.72 21.66
N GLY A 47 5.91 8.03 21.47
CA GLY A 47 5.97 8.69 20.16
C GLY A 47 4.72 8.52 19.29
N HIS A 48 3.73 7.72 19.70
CA HIS A 48 2.46 7.54 18.99
C HIS A 48 1.36 8.44 19.57
N ASN A 49 0.50 8.98 18.70
CA ASN A 49 -0.68 9.72 19.15
C ASN A 49 -1.69 8.74 19.76
N THR A 50 -1.98 8.88 21.03
CA THR A 50 -2.92 8.04 21.77
C THR A 50 -4.24 8.72 22.06
N GLY A 51 -4.34 10.04 21.82
CA GLY A 51 -5.59 10.74 22.11
C GLY A 51 -5.64 12.13 21.51
N ILE A 52 -6.87 12.54 21.18
CA ILE A 52 -7.23 13.90 20.77
C ILE A 52 -8.45 14.32 21.58
N THR A 53 -8.35 15.43 22.29
CA THR A 53 -9.45 15.99 23.08
C THR A 53 -9.69 17.45 22.72
N LEU A 54 -10.94 17.90 22.79
CA LEU A 54 -11.27 19.31 22.67
C LEU A 54 -10.99 20.03 23.99
N GLN A 55 -10.87 21.36 23.93
CA GLN A 55 -10.66 22.20 25.12
C GLN A 55 -11.75 22.01 26.20
N ALA A 56 -12.98 21.66 25.77
CA ALA A 56 -14.09 21.37 26.71
C ALA A 56 -14.04 19.95 27.31
N GLY A 57 -13.02 19.14 27.01
CA GLY A 57 -12.88 17.78 27.52
C GLY A 57 -13.55 16.70 26.65
N THR A 58 -14.21 17.07 25.56
CA THR A 58 -14.80 16.09 24.62
C THR A 58 -13.68 15.26 23.97
N ILE A 59 -13.81 13.95 24.02
CA ILE A 59 -12.87 13.00 23.39
C ILE A 59 -13.20 12.93 21.89
N VAL A 60 -12.29 13.39 21.04
CA VAL A 60 -12.38 13.23 19.59
C VAL A 60 -11.88 11.85 19.18
N TYR A 61 -10.78 11.43 19.78
CA TYR A 61 -10.13 10.16 19.56
C TYR A 61 -9.40 9.74 20.83
N ASN A 62 -9.57 8.51 21.26
CA ASN A 62 -8.79 7.89 22.32
C ASN A 62 -8.49 6.44 21.93
N LEU A 63 -7.23 6.13 21.76
CA LEU A 63 -6.75 4.78 21.47
C LEU A 63 -6.89 3.91 22.71
N VAL A 64 -7.63 2.82 22.62
CA VAL A 64 -7.82 1.84 23.71
C VAL A 64 -6.91 0.64 23.48
N SER A 65 -6.93 0.07 22.28
CA SER A 65 -6.12 -1.11 21.99
C SER A 65 -5.65 -1.17 20.53
N GLU A 66 -4.54 -1.87 20.33
CA GLU A 66 -3.93 -2.22 19.06
C GLU A 66 -3.57 -3.71 19.05
N ASN A 67 -3.55 -4.32 17.87
CA ASN A 67 -3.08 -5.70 17.72
C ASN A 67 -1.54 -5.76 17.58
N ASP A 68 -0.99 -6.98 17.50
CA ASP A 68 0.45 -7.23 17.38
C ASP A 68 1.08 -6.63 16.09
N LEU A 69 0.26 -6.24 15.11
CA LEU A 69 0.69 -5.56 13.88
C LEU A 69 0.64 -4.02 13.99
N GLY A 70 0.28 -3.49 15.17
CA GLY A 70 0.11 -2.05 15.40
C GLY A 70 -1.13 -1.46 14.73
N MET A 71 -2.10 -2.29 14.35
CA MET A 71 -3.38 -1.82 13.83
C MET A 71 -4.33 -1.56 14.99
N THR A 72 -4.99 -0.41 14.98
CA THR A 72 -5.98 -0.01 15.97
C THR A 72 -7.15 -1.00 15.98
N THR A 73 -7.42 -1.60 17.13
CA THR A 73 -8.54 -2.54 17.33
C THR A 73 -9.68 -1.94 18.11
N GLU A 74 -9.43 -0.88 18.88
CA GLU A 74 -10.47 -0.23 19.66
C GLU A 74 -10.14 1.24 19.91
N ILE A 75 -11.11 2.11 19.70
CA ILE A 75 -11.04 3.53 20.04
C ILE A 75 -12.35 4.01 20.68
N ILE A 76 -12.26 5.07 21.47
CA ILE A 76 -13.42 5.84 21.92
C ILE A 76 -13.45 7.18 21.20
N SER A 77 -14.60 7.54 20.63
CA SER A 77 -14.82 8.83 20.00
C SER A 77 -16.18 9.39 20.40
N GLY A 78 -16.21 10.60 20.97
CA GLY A 78 -17.45 11.24 21.43
C GLY A 78 -18.24 10.41 22.43
N GLY A 79 -17.57 9.64 23.29
CA GLY A 79 -18.22 8.75 24.24
C GLY A 79 -18.79 7.45 23.63
N VAL A 80 -18.56 7.21 22.35
CA VAL A 80 -19.01 6.00 21.63
C VAL A 80 -17.81 5.11 21.38
N ASP A 81 -17.94 3.85 21.76
CA ASP A 81 -16.94 2.80 21.55
C ASP A 81 -16.96 2.29 20.09
N ARG A 82 -15.78 2.01 19.55
CA ARG A 82 -15.60 1.53 18.18
C ARG A 82 -14.56 0.41 18.14
N GLU A 83 -15.00 -0.76 17.74
CA GLU A 83 -14.16 -1.95 17.60
C GLU A 83 -13.85 -2.27 16.13
N TYR A 84 -12.63 -2.70 15.87
CA TYR A 84 -12.16 -3.10 14.56
C TYR A 84 -11.45 -4.44 14.65
N GLY A 85 -11.93 -5.42 13.90
CA GLY A 85 -11.28 -6.72 13.77
C GLY A 85 -10.56 -6.88 12.45
N PHE A 86 -9.47 -7.63 12.49
CA PHE A 86 -8.66 -7.92 11.32
C PHE A 86 -8.36 -9.42 11.22
N THR A 87 -8.25 -9.92 10.01
CA THR A 87 -7.75 -11.26 9.74
C THR A 87 -6.25 -11.34 10.02
N ALA A 88 -5.68 -12.54 10.04
CA ALA A 88 -4.23 -12.74 10.14
C ALA A 88 -3.42 -12.08 9.01
N PHE A 89 -4.07 -11.73 7.89
CA PHE A 89 -3.47 -11.03 6.75
C PHE A 89 -3.71 -9.51 6.77
N GLY A 90 -4.26 -8.97 7.87
CA GLY A 90 -4.55 -7.55 8.01
C GLY A 90 -5.79 -7.07 7.25
N LEU A 91 -6.59 -7.97 6.67
CA LEU A 91 -7.85 -7.59 6.03
C LEU A 91 -8.91 -7.33 7.10
N PRO A 92 -9.84 -6.37 6.89
CA PRO A 92 -10.94 -6.12 7.81
C PRO A 92 -11.78 -7.39 8.04
N ALA A 93 -12.07 -7.72 9.30
CA ALA A 93 -12.94 -8.82 9.66
C ALA A 93 -14.28 -8.34 10.19
N TYR A 94 -14.26 -7.28 10.99
CA TYR A 94 -15.48 -6.63 11.48
C TYR A 94 -15.25 -5.16 11.83
N ARG A 95 -16.34 -4.39 11.89
CA ARG A 95 -16.43 -3.06 12.48
C ARG A 95 -17.70 -2.99 13.32
N LYS A 96 -17.55 -2.68 14.58
CA LYS A 96 -18.66 -2.52 15.53
C LYS A 96 -18.60 -1.15 16.18
N ILE A 97 -19.78 -0.61 16.47
CA ILE A 97 -19.93 0.65 17.17
C ILE A 97 -21.00 0.45 18.23
N ASP A 98 -20.69 0.86 19.48
CA ASP A 98 -21.54 0.67 20.65
C ASP A 98 -21.91 -0.81 20.82
N ASP A 99 -20.91 -1.69 20.96
CA ASP A 99 -21.07 -3.16 21.05
C ASP A 99 -21.91 -3.76 19.91
N GLY A 100 -22.00 -3.09 18.77
CA GLY A 100 -22.80 -3.52 17.61
C GLY A 100 -24.25 -3.01 17.64
N ASN A 101 -24.67 -2.23 18.64
CA ASN A 101 -26.03 -1.68 18.70
C ASN A 101 -26.28 -0.60 17.64
N LEU A 102 -25.23 0.13 17.24
CA LEU A 102 -25.30 1.18 16.22
C LEU A 102 -24.80 0.71 14.85
N GLN A 103 -23.72 -0.07 14.82
CA GLN A 103 -23.15 -0.64 13.61
C GLN A 103 -22.54 -2.00 13.95
N ASP A 104 -22.91 -3.05 13.21
CA ASP A 104 -22.34 -4.39 13.32
C ASP A 104 -22.04 -4.95 11.94
N PHE A 105 -20.91 -4.53 11.37
CA PHE A 105 -20.46 -5.02 10.06
C PHE A 105 -19.43 -6.13 10.20
N THR A 106 -19.65 -7.24 9.49
CA THR A 106 -18.68 -8.32 9.36
C THR A 106 -18.34 -8.58 7.89
N TYR A 107 -17.10 -8.99 7.64
CA TYR A 107 -16.54 -9.14 6.31
C TYR A 107 -15.79 -10.47 6.18
N GLN A 108 -16.01 -11.17 5.07
CA GLN A 108 -15.27 -12.37 4.73
C GLN A 108 -14.53 -12.13 3.40
N PHE A 109 -13.23 -12.07 3.47
CA PHE A 109 -12.37 -11.92 2.31
C PHE A 109 -11.75 -13.23 1.87
N ASP A 110 -11.56 -13.42 0.58
CA ASP A 110 -10.68 -14.47 0.07
C ASP A 110 -9.23 -14.12 0.44
N PRO A 111 -8.56 -14.92 1.28
CA PRO A 111 -7.21 -14.60 1.75
C PRO A 111 -6.15 -14.62 0.62
N LEU A 112 -6.46 -15.24 -0.52
CA LEU A 112 -5.53 -15.35 -1.64
C LEU A 112 -5.65 -14.19 -2.63
N THR A 113 -6.85 -13.68 -2.82
CA THR A 113 -7.11 -12.60 -3.78
C THR A 113 -7.37 -11.26 -3.11
N GLY A 114 -7.71 -11.26 -1.81
CA GLY A 114 -8.19 -10.09 -1.09
C GLY A 114 -9.53 -9.56 -1.60
N ASN A 115 -10.32 -10.37 -2.30
CA ASN A 115 -11.66 -10.01 -2.73
C ASN A 115 -12.65 -10.23 -1.59
N LEU A 116 -13.56 -9.29 -1.37
CA LEU A 116 -14.65 -9.45 -0.40
C LEU A 116 -15.66 -10.48 -0.94
N LEU A 117 -15.86 -11.57 -0.22
CA LEU A 117 -16.81 -12.63 -0.60
C LEU A 117 -18.19 -12.44 0.04
N VAL A 118 -18.21 -12.00 1.31
CA VAL A 118 -19.44 -11.80 2.07
C VAL A 118 -19.32 -10.53 2.90
N ARG A 119 -20.39 -9.74 2.90
CA ARG A 119 -20.59 -8.61 3.82
C ARG A 119 -21.90 -8.85 4.57
N THR A 120 -21.86 -8.74 5.89
CA THR A 120 -23.05 -8.82 6.73
C THR A 120 -23.19 -7.53 7.51
N ASP A 121 -24.39 -6.98 7.52
CA ASP A 121 -24.85 -5.94 8.42
C ASP A 121 -25.73 -6.62 9.47
N GLY A 122 -25.16 -6.82 10.65
CA GLY A 122 -25.85 -7.48 11.77
C GLY A 122 -26.93 -6.60 12.37
N SER A 123 -26.79 -5.26 12.31
CA SER A 123 -27.80 -4.30 12.81
C SER A 123 -29.10 -4.40 12.03
N ASN A 124 -29.04 -4.56 10.72
CA ASN A 124 -30.18 -4.67 9.81
C ASN A 124 -30.48 -6.12 9.37
N ASN A 125 -29.72 -7.10 9.90
CA ASN A 125 -29.83 -8.52 9.53
C ASN A 125 -29.74 -8.78 8.01
N GLN A 126 -28.86 -8.05 7.33
CA GLN A 126 -28.63 -8.15 5.89
C GLN A 126 -27.32 -8.85 5.59
N THR A 127 -27.31 -9.71 4.58
CA THR A 127 -26.10 -10.41 4.12
C THR A 127 -26.04 -10.40 2.60
N GLU A 128 -24.89 -9.98 2.07
CA GLU A 128 -24.61 -9.94 0.64
C GLU A 128 -23.44 -10.84 0.29
N GLN A 129 -23.54 -11.51 -0.84
CA GLN A 129 -22.47 -12.33 -1.41
C GLN A 129 -21.99 -11.73 -2.72
N PHE A 130 -20.68 -11.82 -2.97
CA PHE A 130 -20.02 -11.20 -4.12
C PHE A 130 -19.25 -12.23 -4.92
N GLY A 131 -19.36 -12.16 -6.24
CA GLY A 131 -18.61 -13.02 -7.17
C GLY A 131 -17.66 -12.20 -8.04
N TYR A 132 -16.59 -12.85 -8.49
CA TYR A 132 -15.53 -12.22 -9.26
C TYR A 132 -15.09 -13.11 -10.41
N ASP A 133 -14.61 -12.50 -11.47
CA ASP A 133 -13.96 -13.21 -12.56
C ASP A 133 -12.46 -13.44 -12.30
N ASN A 134 -11.80 -14.06 -13.29
CA ASN A 134 -10.35 -14.35 -13.21
C ASN A 134 -9.44 -13.12 -13.21
N LEU A 135 -9.97 -11.95 -13.54
CA LEU A 135 -9.26 -10.67 -13.47
C LEU A 135 -9.57 -9.91 -12.16
N ASN A 136 -10.25 -10.55 -11.22
CA ASN A 136 -10.75 -9.99 -9.96
C ASN A 136 -11.75 -8.85 -10.13
N ARG A 137 -12.47 -8.77 -11.26
CA ARG A 137 -13.55 -7.81 -11.46
C ARG A 137 -14.82 -8.33 -10.81
N LEU A 138 -15.60 -7.47 -10.19
CA LEU A 138 -16.88 -7.80 -9.55
C LEU A 138 -17.90 -8.22 -10.61
N THR A 139 -18.34 -9.47 -10.61
CA THR A 139 -19.28 -10.03 -11.60
C THR A 139 -20.65 -10.32 -11.04
N SER A 140 -20.81 -10.38 -9.72
CA SER A 140 -22.14 -10.55 -9.12
C SER A 140 -22.27 -9.91 -7.75
N ILE A 141 -23.47 -9.44 -7.44
CA ILE A 141 -23.92 -8.89 -6.16
C ILE A 141 -25.19 -9.65 -5.80
N GLY A 142 -25.06 -10.69 -4.97
CA GLY A 142 -26.13 -11.65 -4.79
C GLY A 142 -26.52 -12.30 -6.13
N ASN A 143 -27.77 -12.14 -6.53
CA ASN A 143 -28.29 -12.66 -7.80
C ASN A 143 -28.13 -11.68 -8.99
N ARG A 144 -27.71 -10.44 -8.75
CA ARG A 144 -27.51 -9.45 -9.83
C ARG A 144 -26.17 -9.68 -10.51
N VAL A 145 -26.15 -9.69 -11.84
CA VAL A 145 -24.98 -10.01 -12.67
C VAL A 145 -24.42 -8.74 -13.33
N ILE A 146 -23.11 -8.71 -13.47
CA ILE A 146 -22.36 -7.66 -14.18
C ILE A 146 -21.51 -8.35 -15.24
N ALA A 147 -21.66 -7.95 -16.50
CA ALA A 147 -20.88 -8.48 -17.60
C ALA A 147 -19.85 -7.47 -18.13
N TYR A 148 -18.74 -7.98 -18.62
CA TYR A 148 -17.61 -7.19 -19.11
C TYR A 148 -17.16 -7.64 -20.48
N ALA A 149 -16.75 -6.68 -21.31
CA ALA A 149 -15.96 -6.94 -22.51
C ALA A 149 -14.48 -7.23 -22.14
N ASP A 150 -13.73 -7.76 -23.09
CA ASP A 150 -12.29 -8.10 -22.91
C ASP A 150 -11.43 -6.90 -22.52
N ASN A 151 -11.80 -5.69 -22.97
CA ASN A 151 -11.11 -4.45 -22.65
C ASN A 151 -11.51 -3.84 -21.27
N GLY A 152 -12.33 -4.54 -20.47
CA GLY A 152 -12.75 -4.12 -19.15
C GLY A 152 -13.94 -3.15 -19.13
N ASN A 153 -14.61 -2.92 -20.26
CA ASN A 153 -15.87 -2.17 -20.27
C ASN A 153 -17.00 -3.00 -19.65
N ILE A 154 -17.83 -2.38 -18.82
CA ILE A 154 -19.07 -3.00 -18.34
C ILE A 154 -20.07 -3.00 -19.51
N THR A 155 -20.45 -4.18 -19.99
CA THR A 155 -21.40 -4.32 -21.12
C THR A 155 -22.84 -4.43 -20.69
N SER A 156 -23.07 -4.95 -19.49
CA SER A 156 -24.39 -4.94 -18.86
C SER A 156 -24.26 -4.99 -17.33
N MET A 157 -25.25 -4.44 -16.66
CA MET A 157 -25.40 -4.48 -15.21
C MET A 157 -26.87 -4.65 -14.88
N ASP A 158 -27.22 -5.73 -14.18
CA ASP A 158 -28.60 -5.97 -13.75
C ASP A 158 -29.13 -4.81 -12.89
N GLY A 159 -30.34 -4.37 -13.14
CA GLY A 159 -30.94 -3.20 -12.54
C GLY A 159 -30.45 -1.86 -13.13
N VAL A 160 -29.68 -1.89 -14.23
CA VAL A 160 -29.26 -0.70 -14.98
C VAL A 160 -29.58 -0.87 -16.47
N GLY A 161 -29.02 -1.90 -17.10
CA GLY A 161 -29.22 -2.20 -18.51
C GLY A 161 -27.94 -2.49 -19.29
N MET A 162 -28.03 -2.42 -20.61
CA MET A 162 -26.92 -2.71 -21.52
C MET A 162 -26.21 -1.42 -21.96
N MET A 163 -24.89 -1.47 -22.04
CA MET A 163 -24.03 -0.34 -22.41
C MET A 163 -23.25 -0.64 -23.70
N GLU A 164 -23.33 0.27 -24.67
CA GLU A 164 -22.53 0.24 -25.88
C GLU A 164 -21.42 1.28 -25.81
N TYR A 165 -20.33 0.97 -26.49
CA TYR A 165 -19.10 1.78 -26.46
C TYR A 165 -18.67 2.20 -27.86
N GLY A 166 -17.90 3.27 -27.92
CA GLY A 166 -17.38 3.82 -29.17
C GLY A 166 -16.46 2.83 -29.91
N THR A 167 -16.13 3.21 -31.13
CA THR A 167 -15.24 2.43 -32.01
C THR A 167 -13.77 2.63 -31.64
N THR A 168 -12.88 2.17 -32.52
CA THR A 168 -11.41 2.15 -32.35
C THR A 168 -10.77 3.46 -31.84
N SER A 169 -11.37 4.61 -32.15
CA SER A 169 -10.84 5.91 -31.70
C SER A 169 -11.23 6.31 -30.25
N ARG A 170 -12.33 5.73 -29.74
CA ARG A 170 -12.84 5.99 -28.38
C ARG A 170 -13.44 4.73 -27.75
N PRO A 171 -12.66 3.65 -27.61
CA PRO A 171 -13.14 2.32 -27.25
C PRO A 171 -13.71 2.22 -25.82
N TYR A 172 -13.45 3.20 -24.96
CA TYR A 172 -13.89 3.22 -23.56
C TYR A 172 -15.01 4.22 -23.28
N GLN A 173 -15.45 5.00 -24.29
CA GLN A 173 -16.54 5.96 -24.13
C GLN A 173 -17.87 5.26 -24.35
N ILE A 174 -18.81 5.35 -23.38
CA ILE A 174 -20.21 4.90 -23.56
C ILE A 174 -20.83 5.78 -24.64
N THR A 175 -21.46 5.16 -25.62
CA THR A 175 -22.17 5.82 -26.72
C THR A 175 -23.68 5.65 -26.60
N SER A 176 -24.13 4.55 -26.00
CA SER A 176 -25.56 4.26 -25.82
C SER A 176 -25.74 3.48 -24.51
N LEU A 177 -26.87 3.74 -23.86
CA LEU A 177 -27.39 2.99 -22.72
C LEU A 177 -28.81 2.55 -23.06
N TYR A 178 -29.06 1.26 -22.92
CA TYR A 178 -30.41 0.66 -23.07
C TYR A 178 -30.87 0.24 -21.68
N PRO A 179 -31.68 1.08 -21.00
CA PRO A 179 -32.12 0.81 -19.65
C PRO A 179 -32.95 -0.48 -19.56
N GLU A 180 -32.79 -1.21 -18.45
CA GLU A 180 -33.59 -2.40 -18.18
C GLU A 180 -35.07 -2.06 -17.95
N SER A 181 -35.35 -0.86 -17.38
CA SER A 181 -36.69 -0.30 -17.26
C SER A 181 -36.67 1.22 -17.31
N ASP A 182 -37.82 1.85 -17.63
CA ASP A 182 -37.93 3.30 -17.80
C ASP A 182 -37.64 4.12 -16.52
N ASN A 183 -37.68 3.50 -15.35
CA ASN A 183 -37.51 4.17 -14.05
C ASN A 183 -36.08 4.10 -13.49
N VAL A 184 -35.19 3.29 -14.07
CA VAL A 184 -33.84 3.06 -13.54
C VAL A 184 -32.87 4.16 -13.96
N VAL A 185 -33.00 4.63 -15.19
CA VAL A 185 -32.12 5.66 -15.75
C VAL A 185 -32.95 6.89 -16.10
N PRO A 186 -32.75 8.03 -15.41
CA PRO A 186 -33.44 9.24 -15.76
C PRO A 186 -33.11 9.66 -17.20
N SER A 187 -34.11 9.99 -17.99
CA SER A 187 -33.92 10.60 -19.32
C SER A 187 -33.41 12.03 -19.15
N ARG A 188 -32.12 12.22 -19.16
CA ARG A 188 -31.48 13.51 -18.93
C ARG A 188 -30.23 13.68 -19.80
N VAL A 189 -29.92 14.93 -20.14
CA VAL A 189 -28.70 15.30 -20.86
C VAL A 189 -27.81 16.08 -19.93
N GLN A 190 -26.65 15.49 -19.60
CA GLN A 190 -25.61 16.14 -18.82
C GLN A 190 -24.48 16.62 -19.74
N ASN A 191 -24.02 17.85 -19.53
CA ASN A 191 -22.84 18.37 -20.20
C ASN A 191 -21.81 18.78 -19.15
N VAL A 192 -20.56 18.32 -19.34
CA VAL A 192 -19.45 18.65 -18.46
C VAL A 192 -18.36 19.38 -19.25
N SER A 193 -18.01 20.55 -18.78
CA SER A 193 -16.84 21.30 -19.26
C SER A 193 -15.67 21.07 -18.31
N TYR A 194 -14.45 21.19 -18.83
CA TYR A 194 -13.24 20.89 -18.07
C TYR A 194 -12.27 22.09 -18.11
N THR A 195 -11.44 22.21 -17.09
CA THR A 195 -10.30 23.11 -17.06
C THR A 195 -9.20 22.62 -18.02
N CYS A 196 -8.17 23.45 -18.26
CA CYS A 196 -7.02 23.06 -19.09
C CYS A 196 -6.19 21.90 -18.48
N TYR A 197 -6.36 21.62 -17.19
CA TYR A 197 -5.76 20.49 -16.48
C TYR A 197 -6.77 19.37 -16.18
N SER A 198 -7.83 19.27 -17.01
CA SER A 198 -8.79 18.17 -17.06
C SER A 198 -9.70 17.99 -15.82
N ARG A 199 -9.81 19.00 -14.94
CA ARG A 199 -10.77 18.99 -13.84
C ARG A 199 -12.14 19.49 -14.29
N PRO A 200 -13.27 18.96 -13.79
CA PRO A 200 -14.60 19.48 -14.09
C PRO A 200 -14.70 20.95 -13.73
N SER A 201 -15.14 21.81 -14.65
CA SER A 201 -15.33 23.23 -14.40
C SER A 201 -16.78 23.63 -14.29
N ILE A 202 -17.63 23.11 -15.19
CA ILE A 202 -19.07 23.36 -15.19
C ILE A 202 -19.78 22.05 -15.55
N LEU A 203 -20.80 21.71 -14.77
CA LEU A 203 -21.76 20.64 -15.05
C LEU A 203 -23.13 21.27 -15.25
N THR A 204 -23.86 20.87 -16.30
CA THR A 204 -25.22 21.35 -16.56
C THR A 204 -26.16 20.19 -16.87
N GLU A 205 -27.39 20.28 -16.38
CA GLU A 205 -28.47 19.32 -16.62
C GLU A 205 -29.84 19.98 -16.44
N GLY A 206 -30.69 19.97 -17.45
CA GLY A 206 -32.09 20.32 -17.33
C GLY A 206 -32.37 21.73 -16.75
N GLY A 207 -31.49 22.70 -16.96
CA GLY A 207 -31.59 24.04 -16.37
C GLY A 207 -30.80 24.23 -15.11
N ARG A 208 -30.36 23.14 -14.44
CA ARG A 208 -29.45 23.17 -13.30
C ARG A 208 -28.00 23.28 -13.74
N SER A 209 -27.16 23.90 -12.91
CA SER A 209 -25.72 23.99 -13.14
C SER A 209 -24.94 23.89 -11.84
N ALA A 210 -23.74 23.29 -11.93
CA ALA A 210 -22.73 23.35 -10.89
C ALA A 210 -21.44 23.88 -11.48
N ALA A 211 -20.84 24.91 -10.85
CA ALA A 211 -19.56 25.49 -11.24
C ALA A 211 -18.53 25.23 -10.14
N PHE A 212 -17.36 24.78 -10.53
CA PHE A 212 -16.26 24.41 -9.63
C PHE A 212 -15.08 25.36 -9.81
N THR A 213 -14.53 25.83 -8.70
CA THR A 213 -13.32 26.67 -8.67
C THR A 213 -12.22 25.94 -7.93
N TYR A 214 -11.01 25.99 -8.48
CA TYR A 214 -9.82 25.32 -7.95
C TYR A 214 -8.73 26.33 -7.61
N ASP A 215 -7.86 25.98 -6.68
CA ASP A 215 -6.63 26.70 -6.38
C ASP A 215 -5.51 26.37 -7.39
N GLY A 216 -4.30 26.92 -7.15
CA GLY A 216 -3.14 26.67 -7.99
C GLY A 216 -2.60 25.23 -7.96
N ASP A 217 -2.91 24.49 -6.92
CA ASP A 217 -2.51 23.09 -6.74
C ASP A 217 -3.58 22.11 -7.26
N GLY A 218 -4.71 22.66 -7.76
CA GLY A 218 -5.82 21.89 -8.29
C GLY A 218 -6.79 21.36 -7.22
N ASN A 219 -6.72 21.85 -5.97
CA ASN A 219 -7.72 21.53 -4.96
C ASN A 219 -8.98 22.35 -5.17
N ARG A 220 -10.14 21.74 -5.00
CA ARG A 220 -11.42 22.44 -5.11
C ARG A 220 -11.60 23.36 -3.89
N VAL A 221 -11.81 24.67 -4.17
CA VAL A 221 -11.98 25.69 -3.11
C VAL A 221 -13.38 26.26 -3.06
N LYS A 222 -14.17 26.12 -4.16
CA LYS A 222 -15.56 26.57 -4.20
C LYS A 222 -16.38 25.72 -5.17
N MET A 223 -17.61 25.47 -4.80
CA MET A 223 -18.67 24.94 -5.67
C MET A 223 -19.89 25.86 -5.59
N TYR A 224 -20.48 26.17 -6.73
CA TYR A 224 -21.73 26.94 -6.84
C TYR A 224 -22.74 26.12 -7.61
N VAL A 225 -23.92 25.88 -7.01
CA VAL A 225 -25.02 25.14 -7.63
C VAL A 225 -26.24 26.04 -7.76
N ALA A 226 -26.86 26.04 -8.93
CA ALA A 226 -28.05 26.83 -9.21
C ALA A 226 -29.06 26.06 -10.07
N ASP A 227 -30.37 26.44 -9.98
CA ASP A 227 -31.43 26.06 -10.90
C ASP A 227 -31.94 27.32 -11.59
N GLY A 228 -31.61 27.46 -12.87
CA GLY A 228 -31.77 28.72 -13.60
C GLY A 228 -30.98 29.85 -12.91
N SER A 229 -31.70 30.87 -12.42
CA SER A 229 -31.13 31.98 -11.67
C SER A 229 -31.17 31.79 -10.14
N THR A 230 -31.76 30.72 -9.66
CA THR A 230 -31.93 30.46 -8.22
C THR A 230 -30.70 29.72 -7.66
N GLN A 231 -30.00 30.34 -6.71
CA GLN A 231 -28.91 29.68 -5.98
C GLN A 231 -29.50 28.56 -5.12
N LEU A 232 -28.98 27.32 -5.29
CA LEU A 232 -29.30 26.18 -4.45
C LEU A 232 -28.24 26.04 -3.34
N LEU A 233 -26.94 26.11 -3.70
CA LEU A 233 -25.83 25.97 -2.76
C LEU A 233 -24.61 26.74 -3.26
N THR A 234 -23.92 27.43 -2.35
CA THR A 234 -22.50 27.76 -2.52
C THR A 234 -21.74 27.09 -1.39
N ARG A 235 -20.82 26.21 -1.72
CA ARG A 235 -19.93 25.53 -0.76
C ARG A 235 -18.50 26.02 -0.95
N TYR A 236 -17.86 26.40 0.15
CA TYR A 236 -16.45 26.72 0.22
C TYR A 236 -15.71 25.62 0.96
N TYR A 237 -14.58 25.20 0.43
CA TYR A 237 -13.69 24.22 1.03
C TYR A 237 -12.43 24.96 1.48
N VAL A 238 -12.26 25.12 2.79
CA VAL A 238 -11.16 25.89 3.36
C VAL A 238 -10.15 24.92 3.96
N GLY A 239 -9.17 24.55 3.16
CA GLY A 239 -8.25 23.47 3.45
C GLY A 239 -8.94 22.09 3.46
N ASP A 240 -8.38 21.21 4.26
CA ASP A 240 -8.79 19.81 4.36
C ASP A 240 -9.93 19.55 5.37
N ARG A 241 -10.24 20.53 6.23
CA ARG A 241 -11.03 20.31 7.45
C ARG A 241 -12.24 21.21 7.64
N TYR A 242 -12.41 22.27 6.87
CA TYR A 242 -13.49 23.22 7.10
C TYR A 242 -14.30 23.47 5.84
N GLU A 243 -15.62 23.29 5.95
CA GLU A 243 -16.58 23.55 4.90
C GLU A 243 -17.58 24.62 5.34
N PHE A 244 -17.89 25.54 4.45
CA PHE A 244 -18.88 26.58 4.67
C PHE A 244 -19.91 26.54 3.53
N ASP A 245 -21.16 26.22 3.87
CA ASP A 245 -22.28 26.21 2.94
C ASP A 245 -23.12 27.47 3.09
N GLN A 246 -23.56 27.98 1.95
CA GLN A 246 -24.49 29.09 1.87
C GLN A 246 -25.65 28.73 0.92
N THR A 247 -26.87 28.82 1.43
CA THR A 247 -28.11 28.57 0.67
C THR A 247 -29.05 29.78 0.82
N SER A 248 -30.19 29.78 0.15
CA SER A 248 -31.26 30.78 0.38
C SER A 248 -31.86 30.67 1.80
N GLY A 249 -31.76 29.49 2.45
CA GLY A 249 -32.26 29.25 3.81
C GLY A 249 -31.27 29.62 4.93
N GLY A 250 -30.03 29.97 4.62
CA GLY A 250 -29.02 30.31 5.60
C GLY A 250 -27.64 29.72 5.34
N THR A 251 -26.86 29.61 6.40
CA THR A 251 -25.49 29.08 6.36
C THR A 251 -25.34 27.83 7.22
N LYS A 252 -24.48 26.91 6.76
CA LYS A 252 -24.09 25.72 7.52
C LYS A 252 -22.56 25.60 7.48
N GLU A 253 -21.95 25.41 8.62
CA GLU A 253 -20.49 25.30 8.75
C GLU A 253 -20.16 23.95 9.36
N ARG A 254 -19.07 23.33 8.90
CA ARG A 254 -18.54 22.07 9.37
C ARG A 254 -17.05 22.16 9.61
N LEU A 255 -16.59 21.69 10.75
CA LEU A 255 -15.17 21.50 11.06
C LEU A 255 -14.92 20.04 11.40
N TYR A 256 -14.14 19.36 10.57
CA TYR A 256 -13.75 17.95 10.77
C TYR A 256 -12.61 17.86 11.78
N LEU A 257 -12.74 16.97 12.77
CA LEU A 257 -11.84 16.81 13.89
C LEU A 257 -11.21 15.41 13.94
N GLY A 258 -9.95 15.35 14.36
CA GLY A 258 -9.18 14.09 14.39
C GLY A 258 -8.73 13.58 13.02
N GLY A 259 -9.06 14.30 11.96
CA GLY A 259 -8.75 13.96 10.58
C GLY A 259 -9.26 15.02 9.62
N ASP A 260 -9.22 14.74 8.32
CA ASP A 260 -9.83 15.55 7.27
C ASP A 260 -11.28 15.09 6.98
N ALA A 261 -11.92 15.64 5.96
CA ALA A 261 -13.31 15.29 5.60
C ALA A 261 -13.49 13.79 5.22
N TYR A 262 -12.40 13.07 4.88
CA TYR A 262 -12.41 11.65 4.51
C TYR A 262 -12.14 10.71 5.67
N SER A 263 -11.42 11.16 6.70
CA SER A 263 -10.89 10.33 7.78
C SER A 263 -11.39 10.70 9.18
N ALA A 264 -11.89 11.93 9.36
CA ALA A 264 -12.29 12.44 10.67
C ALA A 264 -13.33 11.53 11.35
N PRO A 265 -13.11 11.16 12.63
CA PRO A 265 -14.09 10.43 13.43
C PRO A 265 -15.21 11.32 13.96
N MET A 266 -15.03 12.65 13.95
CA MET A 266 -15.97 13.62 14.51
C MET A 266 -16.07 14.87 13.64
N VAL A 267 -17.24 15.50 13.63
CA VAL A 267 -17.46 16.81 13.02
C VAL A 267 -18.17 17.75 14.00
N LEU A 268 -17.71 18.99 14.05
CA LEU A 268 -18.50 20.09 14.61
C LEU A 268 -19.32 20.71 13.48
N GLN A 269 -20.63 20.91 13.72
CA GLN A 269 -21.52 21.58 12.79
C GLN A 269 -22.25 22.71 13.50
N ARG A 270 -22.46 23.82 12.80
CA ARG A 270 -23.38 24.88 13.24
C ARG A 270 -24.17 25.41 12.07
N GLU A 271 -25.33 25.98 12.34
CA GLU A 271 -26.21 26.64 11.38
C GLU A 271 -26.42 28.09 11.75
N ASN A 272 -26.41 28.97 10.75
CA ASN A 272 -26.70 30.41 10.88
C ASN A 272 -25.92 31.13 11.99
N GLY A 273 -24.64 30.74 12.20
CA GLY A 273 -23.78 31.31 13.24
C GLY A 273 -24.19 30.94 14.66
N GLY A 274 -25.06 29.95 14.84
CA GLY A 274 -25.47 29.42 16.15
C GLY A 274 -24.35 28.66 16.89
N GLU A 275 -24.73 27.87 17.89
CA GLU A 275 -23.79 27.08 18.67
C GLU A 275 -23.27 25.87 17.89
N TRP A 276 -22.01 25.51 18.12
CA TRP A 276 -21.39 24.34 17.55
C TRP A 276 -21.89 23.05 18.21
N THR A 277 -22.39 22.12 17.41
CA THR A 277 -22.81 20.79 17.86
C THR A 277 -21.87 19.72 17.29
N ALA A 278 -21.44 18.80 18.14
CA ALA A 278 -20.55 17.71 17.76
C ALA A 278 -21.32 16.45 17.37
N TYR A 279 -20.88 15.80 16.30
CA TYR A 279 -21.42 14.52 15.83
C TYR A 279 -20.28 13.55 15.54
N ASN A 280 -20.48 12.30 15.88
CA ASN A 280 -19.61 11.20 15.48
C ASN A 280 -19.90 10.80 14.03
N ILE A 281 -18.84 10.57 13.25
CA ILE A 281 -18.92 10.04 11.89
C ILE A 281 -18.50 8.57 11.93
N CYS A 282 -19.40 7.67 11.57
CA CYS A 282 -19.15 6.23 11.49
C CYS A 282 -19.00 5.82 10.03
N ARG A 283 -18.04 4.94 9.76
CA ARG A 283 -17.66 4.57 8.39
C ARG A 283 -17.54 3.06 8.23
N ASP A 284 -17.77 2.58 7.01
CA ASP A 284 -17.39 1.21 6.63
C ASP A 284 -15.88 1.10 6.39
N TYR A 285 -15.40 -0.10 6.01
CA TYR A 285 -13.97 -0.34 5.76
C TYR A 285 -13.43 0.37 4.50
N LEU A 286 -14.29 0.79 3.60
CA LEU A 286 -13.95 1.59 2.41
C LEU A 286 -13.91 3.09 2.70
N GLY A 287 -14.30 3.51 3.91
CA GLY A 287 -14.39 4.91 4.29
C GLY A 287 -15.75 5.56 3.98
N SER A 288 -16.75 4.82 3.48
CA SER A 288 -18.08 5.36 3.25
C SER A 288 -18.75 5.75 4.57
N ILE A 289 -19.37 6.91 4.62
CA ILE A 289 -20.10 7.37 5.81
C ILE A 289 -21.42 6.61 5.88
N THR A 290 -21.55 5.77 6.91
CA THR A 290 -22.72 4.92 7.09
C THR A 290 -23.65 5.41 8.19
N HIS A 291 -23.11 5.97 9.28
CA HIS A 291 -23.93 6.50 10.38
C HIS A 291 -23.40 7.85 10.86
N ILE A 292 -24.31 8.72 11.24
CA ILE A 292 -24.05 9.94 11.99
C ILE A 292 -24.73 9.79 13.35
N VAL A 293 -23.98 10.02 14.40
CA VAL A 293 -24.44 9.77 15.78
C VAL A 293 -24.10 10.97 16.67
N THR A 294 -24.95 11.30 17.60
CA THR A 294 -24.64 12.32 18.63
C THR A 294 -23.59 11.82 19.62
N LEU A 295 -23.08 12.70 20.48
CA LEU A 295 -22.09 12.30 21.50
C LEU A 295 -22.66 11.33 22.56
N ASN A 296 -23.96 11.23 22.70
CA ASN A 296 -24.62 10.30 23.62
C ASN A 296 -25.12 9.01 22.93
N GLY A 297 -24.64 8.71 21.72
CA GLY A 297 -24.97 7.49 21.01
C GLY A 297 -26.33 7.50 20.28
N THR A 298 -27.04 8.65 20.21
CA THR A 298 -28.31 8.70 19.47
C THR A 298 -28.05 8.76 17.97
N LEU A 299 -28.69 7.86 17.20
CA LEU A 299 -28.62 7.83 15.73
C LEU A 299 -29.31 9.09 15.15
N VAL A 300 -28.59 9.79 14.28
CA VAL A 300 -29.07 10.97 13.54
C VAL A 300 -29.40 10.63 12.09
N ALA A 301 -28.54 9.83 11.47
CA ALA A 301 -28.72 9.38 10.10
C ALA A 301 -28.00 8.04 9.87
N GLU A 302 -28.60 7.21 9.01
CA GLU A 302 -28.05 5.94 8.58
C GLU A 302 -28.11 5.85 7.05
N TYR A 303 -27.05 5.29 6.44
CA TYR A 303 -26.91 5.17 4.99
C TYR A 303 -26.32 3.82 4.60
N SER A 304 -26.82 3.27 3.49
CA SER A 304 -26.24 2.08 2.88
C SER A 304 -25.93 2.36 1.41
N TYR A 305 -24.86 1.71 0.91
CA TYR A 305 -24.40 1.84 -0.47
C TYR A 305 -24.26 0.47 -1.11
N ASP A 306 -24.65 0.38 -2.38
CA ASP A 306 -24.24 -0.77 -3.16
C ASP A 306 -22.73 -0.71 -3.46
N PRO A 307 -22.12 -1.76 -4.02
CA PRO A 307 -20.67 -1.74 -4.33
C PRO A 307 -20.20 -0.60 -5.22
N TRP A 308 -21.09 -0.02 -6.04
CA TRP A 308 -20.78 1.07 -6.96
C TRP A 308 -21.10 2.47 -6.40
N GLY A 309 -21.63 2.54 -5.18
CA GLY A 309 -21.90 3.81 -4.48
C GLY A 309 -23.31 4.37 -4.68
N ARG A 310 -24.24 3.59 -5.26
CA ARG A 310 -25.64 3.98 -5.27
C ARG A 310 -26.22 3.89 -3.87
N LEU A 311 -26.95 4.92 -3.45
CA LEU A 311 -27.68 4.92 -2.20
C LEU A 311 -28.81 3.88 -2.24
N ARG A 312 -29.00 3.19 -1.15
CA ARG A 312 -30.02 2.17 -0.97
C ARG A 312 -30.55 2.17 0.45
N ASP A 313 -31.71 1.61 0.63
CA ASP A 313 -32.34 1.43 1.93
C ASP A 313 -31.51 0.42 2.77
N PRO A 314 -31.10 0.76 4.01
CA PRO A 314 -30.29 -0.13 4.82
C PRO A 314 -31.00 -1.41 5.28
N GLU A 315 -32.34 -1.39 5.43
CA GLU A 315 -33.11 -2.53 5.90
C GLU A 315 -33.43 -3.53 4.77
N THR A 316 -33.64 -3.04 3.54
CA THR A 316 -34.09 -3.88 2.41
C THR A 316 -33.02 -4.10 1.35
N LEU A 317 -31.95 -3.29 1.33
CA LEU A 317 -30.91 -3.20 0.30
C LEU A 317 -31.46 -2.81 -1.08
N GLU A 318 -32.69 -2.34 -1.17
CA GLU A 318 -33.27 -1.81 -2.42
C GLU A 318 -32.68 -0.43 -2.72
N ILE A 319 -32.29 -0.23 -3.98
CA ILE A 319 -31.71 1.04 -4.43
C ILE A 319 -32.83 2.07 -4.55
N TYR A 320 -32.64 3.25 -3.97
CA TYR A 320 -33.58 4.34 -4.09
C TYR A 320 -33.79 4.75 -5.57
N ALA A 321 -35.01 5.08 -5.93
CA ALA A 321 -35.27 5.66 -7.24
C ALA A 321 -34.65 7.07 -7.33
N ALA A 322 -34.27 7.48 -8.53
CA ALA A 322 -33.66 8.78 -8.75
C ALA A 322 -34.53 9.93 -8.24
N GLY A 323 -34.00 10.70 -7.30
CA GLY A 323 -34.69 11.82 -6.64
C GLY A 323 -35.48 11.43 -5.38
N GLU A 324 -35.45 10.16 -4.99
CA GLU A 324 -36.02 9.66 -3.72
C GLU A 324 -34.92 9.33 -2.68
N GLU A 325 -33.64 9.54 -3.04
CA GLU A 325 -32.51 9.30 -2.15
C GLU A 325 -32.59 10.23 -0.92
N PRO A 326 -32.26 9.73 0.28
CA PRO A 326 -32.20 10.55 1.48
C PRO A 326 -31.13 11.64 1.38
N GLU A 327 -31.40 12.80 1.99
CA GLU A 327 -30.39 13.85 2.10
C GLU A 327 -29.22 13.36 2.98
N LEU A 328 -28.01 13.49 2.47
CA LEU A 328 -26.80 13.18 3.23
C LEU A 328 -26.50 14.32 4.20
N PHE A 329 -26.47 14.04 5.50
CA PHE A 329 -26.26 14.99 6.59
C PHE A 329 -25.05 15.91 6.40
N LEU A 330 -23.95 15.33 5.88
CA LEU A 330 -22.71 16.06 5.56
C LEU A 330 -22.59 16.41 4.06
N GLY A 331 -23.52 15.96 3.22
CA GLY A 331 -23.38 16.03 1.76
C GLY A 331 -22.30 15.09 1.22
N ARG A 332 -21.73 14.25 2.07
CA ARG A 332 -20.69 13.25 1.76
C ARG A 332 -21.19 11.86 2.14
N GLY A 333 -20.76 10.85 1.39
CA GLY A 333 -21.25 9.48 1.60
C GLY A 333 -20.26 8.42 1.16
N PHE A 334 -20.49 7.83 -0.01
CA PHE A 334 -19.66 6.74 -0.55
C PHE A 334 -18.17 7.10 -0.59
N THR A 335 -17.34 6.26 0.05
CA THR A 335 -15.89 6.46 0.23
C THR A 335 -15.51 7.86 0.74
N GLY A 336 -16.40 8.53 1.50
CA GLY A 336 -16.22 9.88 2.03
C GLY A 336 -16.37 11.02 1.01
N HIS A 337 -16.67 10.70 -0.25
CA HIS A 337 -16.81 11.68 -1.31
C HIS A 337 -18.11 12.46 -1.25
N GLU A 338 -18.11 13.63 -1.86
CA GLU A 338 -19.26 14.51 -1.96
C GLU A 338 -20.25 14.03 -3.02
N HIS A 339 -21.51 13.87 -2.64
CA HIS A 339 -22.60 13.54 -3.55
C HIS A 339 -23.22 14.81 -4.14
N LEU A 340 -23.27 14.88 -5.45
CA LEU A 340 -23.99 15.90 -6.20
C LEU A 340 -25.40 15.38 -6.50
N THR A 341 -26.23 15.30 -5.46
CA THR A 341 -27.56 14.67 -5.51
C THR A 341 -28.47 15.24 -6.61
N TRP A 342 -28.34 16.54 -6.92
CA TRP A 342 -29.10 17.17 -8.03
C TRP A 342 -28.79 16.60 -9.40
N PHE A 343 -27.64 15.92 -9.54
CA PHE A 343 -27.13 15.37 -10.79
C PHE A 343 -26.93 13.85 -10.75
N GLY A 344 -27.21 13.20 -9.61
CA GLY A 344 -26.97 11.77 -9.40
C GLY A 344 -25.51 11.35 -9.59
N LEU A 345 -24.57 12.24 -9.29
CA LEU A 345 -23.12 12.02 -9.45
C LEU A 345 -22.40 12.13 -8.12
N ILE A 346 -21.22 11.54 -8.06
CA ILE A 346 -20.28 11.68 -6.94
C ILE A 346 -19.05 12.46 -7.43
N ASN A 347 -18.69 13.52 -6.72
CA ASN A 347 -17.48 14.27 -7.01
C ASN A 347 -16.29 13.69 -6.25
N MET A 348 -15.46 12.95 -6.96
CA MET A 348 -14.23 12.34 -6.42
C MET A 348 -13.01 13.27 -6.63
N ASN A 349 -13.18 14.57 -6.37
CA ASN A 349 -12.18 15.64 -6.50
C ASN A 349 -11.72 15.89 -7.93
N ALA A 350 -10.88 15.03 -8.50
CA ALA A 350 -10.34 15.22 -9.84
C ALA A 350 -11.35 14.90 -10.94
N ARG A 351 -12.26 13.96 -10.70
CA ARG A 351 -13.22 13.48 -11.70
C ARG A 351 -14.63 13.38 -11.11
N LEU A 352 -15.61 13.49 -11.97
CA LEU A 352 -17.00 13.14 -11.66
C LEU A 352 -17.21 11.65 -11.91
N TYR A 353 -17.80 10.97 -10.95
CA TYR A 353 -18.13 9.56 -11.00
C TYR A 353 -19.65 9.36 -11.07
N ASP A 354 -20.09 8.50 -11.96
CA ASP A 354 -21.48 8.09 -12.08
C ASP A 354 -21.66 6.71 -11.40
N PRO A 355 -22.29 6.66 -10.22
CA PRO A 355 -22.49 5.41 -9.48
C PRO A 355 -23.50 4.48 -10.17
N LEU A 356 -24.39 4.99 -11.03
CA LEU A 356 -25.30 4.19 -11.82
C LEU A 356 -24.56 3.40 -12.89
N LEU A 357 -23.60 4.05 -13.57
CA LEU A 357 -22.79 3.43 -14.63
C LEU A 357 -21.54 2.70 -14.10
N GLY A 358 -21.18 2.92 -12.82
CA GLY A 358 -19.96 2.39 -12.22
C GLY A 358 -18.69 2.97 -12.86
N ARG A 359 -18.72 4.21 -13.36
CA ARG A 359 -17.64 4.78 -14.17
C ARG A 359 -17.41 6.27 -13.94
N PHE A 360 -16.19 6.70 -14.21
CA PHE A 360 -15.87 8.12 -14.33
C PHE A 360 -16.37 8.72 -15.65
N LEU A 361 -16.74 10.00 -15.62
CA LEU A 361 -17.18 10.75 -16.81
C LEU A 361 -16.03 11.27 -17.67
N SER A 362 -14.80 11.26 -17.14
CA SER A 362 -13.58 11.66 -17.86
C SER A 362 -12.48 10.62 -17.67
N PRO A 363 -11.54 10.51 -18.63
CA PRO A 363 -10.45 9.55 -18.52
C PRO A 363 -9.47 9.98 -17.42
N ASP A 364 -8.89 9.02 -16.72
CA ASP A 364 -7.76 9.23 -15.83
C ASP A 364 -6.62 9.90 -16.63
N PRO A 365 -6.00 10.98 -16.15
CA PRO A 365 -4.85 11.57 -16.83
C PRO A 365 -3.64 10.62 -16.91
N TYR A 366 -3.56 9.64 -16.01
CA TYR A 366 -2.42 8.73 -15.89
C TYR A 366 -2.81 7.27 -16.14
N VAL A 367 -1.90 6.51 -16.76
CA VAL A 367 -1.93 5.04 -16.75
C VAL A 367 -0.97 4.60 -15.64
N GLN A 368 -1.52 4.24 -14.49
CA GLN A 368 -0.78 4.02 -13.24
C GLN A 368 0.04 2.72 -13.26
N ALA A 369 -0.48 1.68 -13.91
CA ALA A 369 0.15 0.37 -14.04
C ALA A 369 0.18 -0.04 -15.53
N PRO A 370 1.20 0.40 -16.31
CA PRO A 370 1.29 0.09 -17.75
C PRO A 370 1.37 -1.40 -18.07
N ASP A 371 1.85 -2.21 -17.11
CA ASP A 371 1.95 -3.66 -17.25
C ASP A 371 0.62 -4.39 -16.95
N PHE A 372 -0.39 -3.67 -16.48
CA PHE A 372 -1.69 -4.21 -16.14
C PHE A 372 -2.76 -3.73 -17.13
N THR A 373 -3.20 -4.63 -18.00
CA THR A 373 -4.07 -4.28 -19.14
C THR A 373 -5.38 -3.60 -18.75
N GLN A 374 -5.96 -3.90 -17.59
CA GLN A 374 -7.17 -3.25 -17.10
C GLN A 374 -6.97 -1.75 -16.81
N ASN A 375 -5.75 -1.31 -16.49
CA ASN A 375 -5.46 0.09 -16.21
C ASN A 375 -5.50 0.98 -17.47
N PHE A 376 -5.52 0.39 -18.66
CA PHE A 376 -5.76 1.15 -19.92
C PHE A 376 -7.21 1.61 -20.06
N ASN A 377 -8.16 1.01 -19.33
CA ASN A 377 -9.52 1.53 -19.24
C ASN A 377 -9.57 2.68 -18.20
N ARG A 378 -9.15 3.86 -18.62
CA ARG A 378 -9.02 5.06 -17.78
C ARG A 378 -10.35 5.65 -17.27
N TYR A 379 -11.48 5.05 -17.63
CA TYR A 379 -12.82 5.42 -17.16
C TYR A 379 -13.32 4.48 -16.06
N SER A 380 -12.70 3.32 -15.86
CA SER A 380 -13.11 2.36 -14.84
C SER A 380 -12.87 2.91 -13.44
N TYR A 381 -13.81 2.68 -12.55
CA TYR A 381 -13.64 2.95 -11.12
C TYR A 381 -12.99 1.71 -10.46
N ALA A 382 -12.00 1.97 -9.61
CA ALA A 382 -11.38 0.95 -8.74
C ALA A 382 -11.02 -0.35 -9.50
N LEU A 383 -10.57 -0.26 -10.75
CA LEU A 383 -10.24 -1.41 -11.61
C LEU A 383 -11.38 -2.43 -11.76
N ASN A 384 -12.64 -1.98 -11.70
CA ASN A 384 -13.85 -2.79 -11.65
C ASN A 384 -13.96 -3.72 -10.41
N ASN A 385 -13.26 -3.39 -9.32
CA ASN A 385 -13.36 -4.06 -8.02
C ASN A 385 -13.52 -3.04 -6.89
N PRO A 386 -14.69 -2.39 -6.79
CA PRO A 386 -14.94 -1.30 -5.84
C PRO A 386 -15.03 -1.75 -4.37
N LEU A 387 -15.09 -3.06 -4.12
CA LEU A 387 -15.07 -3.64 -2.77
C LEU A 387 -13.64 -3.94 -2.27
N LYS A 388 -12.63 -3.71 -3.10
CA LYS A 388 -11.23 -3.89 -2.74
C LYS A 388 -10.43 -2.60 -2.83
N PHE A 389 -10.76 -1.75 -3.79
CA PHE A 389 -10.02 -0.53 -4.09
C PHE A 389 -10.92 0.68 -3.95
N THR A 390 -10.35 1.80 -3.49
CA THR A 390 -10.96 3.12 -3.47
C THR A 390 -10.13 4.09 -4.31
N ASP A 391 -10.70 5.19 -4.71
CA ASP A 391 -10.01 6.29 -5.39
C ASP A 391 -10.25 7.58 -4.62
N ASP A 392 -9.41 7.88 -3.65
CA ASP A 392 -9.59 8.99 -2.71
C ASP A 392 -9.39 10.37 -3.38
N THR A 393 -8.69 10.43 -4.50
CA THR A 393 -8.34 11.67 -5.20
C THR A 393 -9.09 11.87 -6.50
N GLY A 394 -9.72 10.81 -7.03
CA GLY A 394 -10.28 10.77 -8.38
C GLY A 394 -9.22 10.71 -9.49
N GLU A 395 -7.96 10.41 -9.14
CA GLU A 395 -6.84 10.23 -10.07
C GLU A 395 -6.08 8.92 -9.86
N PHE A 396 -6.35 8.17 -8.75
CA PHE A 396 -5.47 7.09 -8.36
C PHE A 396 -6.16 5.99 -7.54
N ALA A 397 -6.42 4.84 -8.14
CA ALA A 397 -6.97 3.66 -7.46
C ALA A 397 -5.89 2.80 -6.75
N LEU A 398 -4.84 3.41 -6.16
CA LEU A 398 -3.64 2.69 -5.73
C LEU A 398 -3.26 2.84 -4.25
N THR A 399 -4.19 3.20 -3.38
CA THR A 399 -3.93 3.32 -1.93
C THR A 399 -3.33 2.05 -1.35
N THR A 400 -3.79 0.86 -1.75
CA THR A 400 -3.27 -0.42 -1.26
C THR A 400 -1.82 -0.67 -1.71
N MET A 401 -1.46 -0.37 -2.96
CA MET A 401 -0.07 -0.52 -3.44
C MET A 401 0.88 0.43 -2.70
N LEU A 402 0.47 1.69 -2.53
CA LEU A 402 1.28 2.68 -1.80
C LEU A 402 1.44 2.30 -0.33
N THR A 403 0.41 1.73 0.30
CA THR A 403 0.48 1.24 1.67
C THR A 403 1.46 0.08 1.80
N VAL A 404 1.39 -0.93 0.92
CA VAL A 404 2.36 -2.04 0.89
C VAL A 404 3.77 -1.52 0.61
N ALA A 405 3.92 -0.61 -0.35
CA ALA A 405 5.21 0.00 -0.67
C ALA A 405 5.75 0.85 0.50
N ALA A 406 4.91 1.57 1.23
CA ALA A 406 5.30 2.36 2.39
C ALA A 406 5.71 1.48 3.58
N ILE A 407 4.98 0.40 3.86
CA ILE A 407 5.36 -0.58 4.90
C ILE A 407 6.70 -1.23 4.57
N THR A 408 6.88 -1.70 3.32
CA THR A 408 8.16 -2.27 2.88
C THR A 408 9.28 -1.23 2.91
N ALA A 409 9.02 0.03 2.57
CA ALA A 409 9.98 1.12 2.71
C ALA A 409 10.45 1.27 4.16
N ALA A 410 9.53 1.28 5.13
CA ALA A 410 9.87 1.39 6.55
C ALA A 410 10.70 0.18 7.03
N VAL A 411 10.27 -1.05 6.67
CA VAL A 411 11.00 -2.28 7.04
C VAL A 411 12.42 -2.29 6.48
N PHE A 412 12.60 -1.96 5.21
CA PHE A 412 13.93 -1.90 4.58
C PHE A 412 14.78 -0.75 5.13
N GLY A 413 14.17 0.42 5.38
CA GLY A 413 14.86 1.55 6.00
C GLY A 413 15.42 1.20 7.38
N LEU A 414 14.56 0.68 8.25
CA LEU A 414 14.94 0.25 9.60
C LEU A 414 15.92 -0.94 9.58
N GLY A 415 15.69 -1.90 8.68
CA GLY A 415 16.59 -3.06 8.51
C GLY A 415 17.98 -2.65 8.07
N ASN A 416 18.10 -1.71 7.13
CA ASN A 416 19.41 -1.19 6.69
C ASN A 416 20.13 -0.41 7.79
N VAL A 417 19.41 0.44 8.54
CA VAL A 417 19.97 1.10 9.73
C VAL A 417 20.45 0.06 10.75
N GLY A 418 19.63 -0.94 11.06
CA GLY A 418 19.97 -2.00 12.02
C GLY A 418 21.20 -2.80 11.60
N ALA A 419 21.35 -3.11 10.31
CA ALA A 419 22.55 -3.80 9.80
C ALA A 419 23.81 -2.94 9.97
N HIS A 420 23.74 -1.65 9.67
CA HIS A 420 24.88 -0.72 9.87
C HIS A 420 25.19 -0.47 11.34
N MET A 421 24.18 -0.35 12.22
CA MET A 421 24.41 -0.23 13.68
C MET A 421 25.11 -1.45 14.28
N ILE A 422 24.88 -2.64 13.72
CA ILE A 422 25.53 -3.87 14.17
C ILE A 422 26.98 -3.95 13.65
N ARG A 423 27.24 -3.34 12.48
CA ARG A 423 28.57 -3.32 11.87
C ARG A 423 29.50 -2.28 12.50
N ASP A 424 29.00 -1.05 12.65
CA ASP A 424 29.79 0.12 13.01
C ASP A 424 29.02 1.02 14.00
N ASP A 425 29.76 1.86 14.74
CA ASP A 425 29.18 2.98 15.48
C ASP A 425 28.76 4.07 14.50
N ILE A 426 27.48 4.18 14.24
CA ILE A 426 26.94 5.17 13.26
C ILE A 426 26.47 6.45 13.94
N SER A 427 26.74 7.59 13.30
CA SER A 427 26.17 8.88 13.73
C SER A 427 24.68 8.96 13.39
N PHE A 428 23.95 9.90 14.03
CA PHE A 428 22.55 10.17 13.67
C PHE A 428 22.38 10.50 12.17
N TYR A 429 23.31 11.28 11.61
CA TYR A 429 23.27 11.65 10.20
C TYR A 429 23.45 10.44 9.27
N ASP A 430 24.38 9.54 9.60
CA ASP A 430 24.56 8.29 8.84
C ASP A 430 23.34 7.38 8.97
N GLY A 431 22.73 7.30 10.15
CA GLY A 431 21.47 6.57 10.37
C GLY A 431 20.35 7.09 9.46
N VAL A 432 20.20 8.40 9.34
CA VAL A 432 19.21 9.03 8.42
C VAL A 432 19.53 8.65 6.95
N LYS A 433 20.79 8.72 6.53
CA LYS A 433 21.22 8.34 5.17
C LYS A 433 20.90 6.87 4.88
N TYR A 434 21.22 5.97 5.82
CA TYR A 434 20.96 4.53 5.67
C TYR A 434 19.46 4.22 5.67
N PHE A 435 18.69 4.93 6.48
CA PHE A 435 17.23 4.81 6.45
C PHE A 435 16.67 5.16 5.07
N PHE A 436 17.02 6.32 4.52
CA PHE A 436 16.48 6.74 3.23
C PHE A 436 16.89 5.82 2.08
N SER A 437 18.14 5.35 2.04
CA SER A 437 18.59 4.41 0.99
C SER A 437 17.83 3.09 1.06
N GLY A 438 17.68 2.53 2.26
CA GLY A 438 16.87 1.33 2.50
C GLY A 438 15.40 1.55 2.17
N ALA A 439 14.81 2.66 2.62
CA ALA A 439 13.41 2.98 2.40
C ALA A 439 13.06 3.12 0.91
N VAL A 440 13.90 3.76 0.11
CA VAL A 440 13.68 3.85 -1.36
C VAL A 440 13.74 2.47 -2.01
N ALA A 441 14.72 1.63 -1.63
CA ALA A 441 14.80 0.26 -2.11
C ALA A 441 13.55 -0.54 -1.72
N GLY A 442 13.12 -0.46 -0.47
CA GLY A 442 11.93 -1.14 0.04
C GLY A 442 10.63 -0.68 -0.64
N PHE A 443 10.50 0.62 -0.89
CA PHE A 443 9.34 1.16 -1.62
C PHE A 443 9.22 0.54 -3.02
N LEU A 444 10.33 0.49 -3.76
CA LEU A 444 10.37 -0.11 -5.10
C LEU A 444 10.09 -1.62 -5.07
N VAL A 445 10.63 -2.33 -4.06
CA VAL A 445 10.36 -3.75 -3.85
C VAL A 445 8.89 -4.00 -3.53
N GLY A 446 8.29 -3.22 -2.62
CA GLY A 446 6.88 -3.36 -2.27
C GLY A 446 5.95 -3.11 -3.45
N ALA A 447 6.23 -2.09 -4.26
CA ALA A 447 5.48 -1.81 -5.48
C ALA A 447 5.62 -2.94 -6.50
N ALA A 448 6.84 -3.45 -6.73
CA ALA A 448 7.11 -4.55 -7.64
C ALA A 448 6.50 -5.88 -7.15
N ALA A 449 6.60 -6.17 -5.86
CA ALA A 449 6.00 -7.37 -5.25
C ALA A 449 4.48 -7.37 -5.39
N TYR A 450 3.83 -6.24 -5.12
CA TYR A 450 2.38 -6.09 -5.27
C TYR A 450 1.93 -6.33 -6.71
N THR A 451 2.58 -5.69 -7.69
CA THR A 451 2.24 -5.86 -9.11
C THR A 451 2.56 -7.26 -9.63
N GLY A 452 3.70 -7.83 -9.23
CA GLY A 452 4.10 -9.19 -9.57
C GLY A 452 3.13 -10.24 -9.00
N TRP A 453 2.73 -10.10 -7.74
CA TRP A 453 1.75 -10.98 -7.11
C TRP A 453 0.39 -10.96 -7.80
N CYS A 454 -0.12 -9.77 -8.15
CA CYS A 454 -1.35 -9.64 -8.92
C CYS A 454 -1.26 -10.35 -10.27
N GLY A 455 -0.11 -10.25 -10.95
CA GLY A 455 0.16 -10.97 -12.21
C GLY A 455 0.16 -12.50 -12.03
N ILE A 456 0.87 -13.03 -11.03
CA ILE A 456 0.94 -14.47 -10.74
C ILE A 456 -0.45 -15.04 -10.40
N VAL A 457 -1.22 -14.33 -9.58
CA VAL A 457 -2.59 -14.73 -9.21
C VAL A 457 -3.48 -14.75 -10.45
N GLY A 458 -3.39 -13.74 -11.31
CA GLY A 458 -4.11 -13.70 -12.59
C GLY A 458 -3.77 -14.89 -13.48
N MET A 459 -2.48 -15.18 -13.70
CA MET A 459 -2.03 -16.33 -14.47
C MET A 459 -2.50 -17.67 -13.90
N SER A 460 -2.52 -17.84 -12.58
CA SER A 460 -2.92 -19.10 -11.94
C SER A 460 -4.38 -19.49 -12.20
N LYS A 461 -5.21 -18.53 -12.59
CA LYS A 461 -6.65 -18.68 -12.89
C LYS A 461 -6.92 -18.91 -14.38
N MET A 462 -5.92 -18.79 -15.25
CA MET A 462 -6.06 -19.05 -16.69
C MET A 462 -6.17 -20.56 -16.98
N ALA A 463 -6.75 -20.90 -18.12
CA ALA A 463 -6.78 -22.29 -18.59
C ALA A 463 -5.49 -22.66 -19.37
N GLY A 464 -5.17 -23.97 -19.40
CA GLY A 464 -4.04 -24.50 -20.17
C GLY A 464 -2.67 -24.27 -19.53
N PHE A 465 -1.64 -24.22 -20.37
CA PHE A 465 -0.23 -24.17 -19.93
C PHE A 465 0.07 -22.97 -19.04
N LEU A 466 -0.39 -21.77 -19.39
CA LEU A 466 -0.18 -20.54 -18.59
C LEU A 466 -0.83 -20.62 -17.21
N GLY A 467 -2.02 -21.22 -17.12
CA GLY A 467 -2.67 -21.46 -15.82
C GLY A 467 -1.90 -22.43 -14.94
N THR A 468 -1.30 -23.47 -15.55
CA THR A 468 -0.44 -24.41 -14.83
C THR A 468 0.84 -23.73 -14.32
N VAL A 469 1.50 -22.93 -15.16
CA VAL A 469 2.67 -22.15 -14.76
C VAL A 469 2.34 -21.15 -13.65
N GLY A 470 1.21 -20.42 -13.77
CA GLY A 470 0.75 -19.48 -12.76
C GLY A 470 0.45 -20.15 -11.42
N LYS A 471 -0.17 -21.34 -11.41
CA LYS A 471 -0.41 -22.14 -10.18
C LYS A 471 0.90 -22.59 -9.53
N ILE A 472 1.84 -23.11 -10.32
CA ILE A 472 3.17 -23.51 -9.82
C ILE A 472 3.89 -22.32 -9.20
N ALA A 473 3.91 -21.16 -9.88
CA ALA A 473 4.54 -19.95 -9.38
C ALA A 473 3.88 -19.45 -8.08
N LYS A 474 2.54 -19.46 -8.01
CA LYS A 474 1.78 -19.05 -6.82
C LYS A 474 2.08 -19.93 -5.60
N TYR A 475 1.96 -21.25 -5.74
CA TYR A 475 2.25 -22.15 -4.63
C TYR A 475 3.73 -22.19 -4.29
N GLY A 476 4.59 -22.03 -5.28
CA GLY A 476 6.04 -21.89 -5.08
C GLY A 476 6.40 -20.68 -4.23
N ALA A 477 5.83 -19.50 -4.50
CA ALA A 477 6.05 -18.31 -3.71
C ALA A 477 5.59 -18.46 -2.25
N ILE A 478 4.39 -19.02 -2.01
CA ILE A 478 3.88 -19.30 -0.67
C ILE A 478 4.79 -20.29 0.08
N CYS A 479 5.28 -21.33 -0.60
CA CYS A 479 6.21 -22.28 0.01
C CYS A 479 7.55 -21.62 0.37
N VAL A 480 8.08 -20.74 -0.48
CA VAL A 480 9.35 -20.04 -0.23
C VAL A 480 9.23 -19.12 0.99
N GLU A 481 8.16 -18.33 1.11
CA GLU A 481 7.94 -17.50 2.29
C GLU A 481 7.77 -18.34 3.57
N GLY A 482 7.04 -19.44 3.50
CA GLY A 482 6.92 -20.38 4.62
C GLY A 482 8.27 -20.96 5.04
N VAL A 483 9.13 -21.31 4.09
CA VAL A 483 10.50 -21.78 4.36
C VAL A 483 11.35 -20.68 4.99
N HIS A 484 11.24 -19.42 4.55
CA HIS A 484 12.00 -18.29 5.13
C HIS A 484 11.65 -18.04 6.60
N VAL A 485 10.36 -18.05 6.94
CA VAL A 485 9.91 -17.93 8.34
C VAL A 485 10.42 -19.12 9.16
N ALA A 486 10.25 -20.36 8.65
CA ALA A 486 10.70 -21.55 9.33
C ALA A 486 12.24 -21.57 9.51
N SER A 487 13.00 -21.19 8.50
CA SER A 487 14.46 -21.12 8.56
C SER A 487 14.96 -20.08 9.57
N THR A 488 14.28 -18.91 9.64
CA THR A 488 14.58 -17.87 10.63
C THR A 488 14.39 -18.36 12.06
N ILE A 489 13.24 -18.98 12.34
CA ILE A 489 12.93 -19.54 13.67
C ILE A 489 13.94 -20.66 14.00
N THR A 490 14.20 -21.54 13.03
CA THR A 490 15.13 -22.65 13.19
C THR A 490 16.54 -22.13 13.44
N GLY A 491 17.00 -21.13 12.67
CA GLY A 491 18.30 -20.51 12.85
C GLY A 491 18.47 -19.83 14.19
N ALA A 492 17.44 -19.11 14.66
CA ALA A 492 17.44 -18.43 15.95
C ALA A 492 17.44 -19.43 17.13
N VAL A 493 16.51 -20.38 17.12
CA VAL A 493 16.37 -21.37 18.20
C VAL A 493 17.51 -22.39 18.18
N GLY A 494 17.81 -22.97 17.03
CA GLY A 494 18.91 -23.93 16.88
C GLY A 494 20.28 -23.29 17.16
N GLY A 495 20.53 -22.08 16.67
CA GLY A 495 21.71 -21.30 16.98
C GLY A 495 21.86 -21.00 18.47
N ALA A 496 20.74 -20.62 19.14
CA ALA A 496 20.73 -20.39 20.58
C ALA A 496 21.03 -21.68 21.39
N ILE A 497 20.48 -22.82 20.96
CA ILE A 497 20.73 -24.13 21.58
C ILE A 497 22.24 -24.50 21.43
N ASN A 498 22.80 -24.33 20.23
CA ASN A 498 24.18 -24.78 19.91
C ASN A 498 25.26 -23.83 20.41
N LYS A 499 25.01 -22.53 20.40
CA LYS A 499 26.04 -21.49 20.72
C LYS A 499 25.52 -20.41 21.67
N GLY A 500 24.43 -20.64 22.36
CA GLY A 500 23.84 -19.65 23.27
C GLY A 500 23.47 -18.33 22.59
N GLY A 501 23.62 -17.24 23.31
CA GLY A 501 23.31 -15.91 22.80
C GLY A 501 24.07 -15.54 21.50
N LYS A 502 25.25 -16.06 21.28
CA LYS A 502 26.03 -15.81 20.06
C LYS A 502 25.37 -16.39 18.82
N GLY A 503 24.85 -17.63 18.91
CA GLY A 503 24.13 -18.25 17.81
C GLY A 503 22.81 -17.56 17.48
N PHE A 504 22.08 -17.05 18.50
CA PHE A 504 20.91 -16.21 18.31
C PHE A 504 21.26 -14.90 17.58
N ILE A 505 22.31 -14.20 18.03
CA ILE A 505 22.77 -12.95 17.41
C ILE A 505 23.20 -13.19 15.96
N ASN A 506 23.88 -14.30 15.66
CA ASN A 506 24.25 -14.64 14.29
C ASN A 506 23.02 -14.83 13.40
N SER A 507 21.94 -15.47 13.90
CA SER A 507 20.69 -15.58 13.16
C SER A 507 20.07 -14.22 12.86
N MET A 508 20.06 -13.32 13.84
CA MET A 508 19.56 -11.95 13.63
C MET A 508 20.42 -11.17 12.64
N LYS A 509 21.73 -11.33 12.68
CA LYS A 509 22.63 -10.74 11.68
C LYS A 509 22.35 -11.29 10.27
N VAL A 510 22.12 -12.58 10.12
CA VAL A 510 21.73 -13.18 8.83
C VAL A 510 20.42 -12.58 8.33
N LEU A 511 19.42 -12.40 9.22
CA LEU A 511 18.14 -11.76 8.87
C LEU A 511 18.35 -10.33 8.36
N LEU A 512 19.11 -9.52 9.08
CA LEU A 512 19.40 -8.13 8.70
C LEU A 512 20.23 -8.02 7.42
N GLY A 513 20.98 -9.06 7.06
CA GLY A 513 21.73 -9.14 5.81
C GLY A 513 20.87 -8.99 4.55
N ASN A 514 19.58 -9.34 4.61
CA ASN A 514 18.64 -9.11 3.52
C ASN A 514 18.47 -7.61 3.20
N PHE A 515 18.65 -6.75 4.19
CA PHE A 515 18.42 -5.31 4.10
C PHE A 515 19.70 -4.49 3.98
N TYR A 516 20.88 -5.10 4.24
CA TYR A 516 22.17 -4.42 4.21
C TYR A 516 22.55 -3.97 2.79
N LEU A 517 22.78 -2.67 2.61
CA LEU A 517 23.18 -2.05 1.35
C LEU A 517 24.61 -1.50 1.44
N ASP A 518 25.32 -1.48 0.31
CA ASP A 518 26.69 -0.97 0.21
C ASP A 518 26.74 0.56 0.40
N GLU A 519 27.34 1.01 1.49
CA GLU A 519 27.52 2.43 1.79
C GLU A 519 28.55 3.13 0.90
N ASN A 520 29.49 2.38 0.33
CA ASN A 520 30.55 2.89 -0.54
C ASN A 520 30.13 2.96 -2.02
N ALA A 521 28.99 2.39 -2.36
CA ALA A 521 28.43 2.48 -3.71
C ALA A 521 27.71 3.83 -3.94
N SER A 522 27.56 4.21 -5.20
CA SER A 522 26.68 5.35 -5.52
C SER A 522 25.22 5.04 -5.12
N PHE A 523 24.47 6.06 -4.76
CA PHE A 523 23.08 5.96 -4.31
C PHE A 523 22.22 5.01 -5.17
N PHE A 524 22.27 5.15 -6.49
CA PHE A 524 21.51 4.28 -7.39
C PHE A 524 21.98 2.83 -7.39
N LYS A 525 23.30 2.57 -7.21
CA LYS A 525 23.83 1.22 -7.12
C LYS A 525 23.41 0.53 -5.82
N SER A 526 23.41 1.26 -4.69
CA SER A 526 22.93 0.74 -3.40
C SER A 526 21.46 0.38 -3.47
N ILE A 527 20.61 1.27 -4.02
CA ILE A 527 19.19 0.99 -4.22
C ILE A 527 19.01 -0.25 -5.08
N TRP A 528 19.74 -0.36 -6.20
CA TRP A 528 19.64 -1.53 -7.08
C TRP A 528 20.04 -2.83 -6.38
N GLN A 529 20.99 -2.81 -5.45
CA GLN A 529 21.30 -3.99 -4.63
C GLN A 529 20.09 -4.45 -3.81
N GLY A 530 19.36 -3.53 -3.17
CA GLY A 530 18.16 -3.87 -2.41
C GLY A 530 17.03 -4.38 -3.31
N VAL A 531 16.76 -3.69 -4.40
CA VAL A 531 15.70 -4.06 -5.35
C VAL A 531 15.99 -5.41 -6.01
N SER A 532 17.22 -5.62 -6.50
CA SER A 532 17.57 -6.86 -7.21
C SER A 532 17.43 -8.10 -6.32
N ARG A 533 17.79 -8.03 -5.04
CA ARG A 533 17.66 -9.14 -4.09
C ARG A 533 16.24 -9.65 -3.93
N HIS A 534 15.28 -8.74 -3.95
CA HIS A 534 13.87 -9.04 -3.68
C HIS A 534 13.02 -9.11 -4.96
N THR A 535 13.63 -8.97 -6.14
CA THR A 535 12.98 -9.07 -7.44
C THR A 535 13.74 -9.99 -8.38
N TRP A 536 14.85 -9.52 -8.91
CA TRP A 536 15.66 -10.17 -9.94
C TRP A 536 16.48 -11.36 -9.43
N GLU A 537 16.98 -11.29 -8.19
CA GLU A 537 17.80 -12.31 -7.51
C GLU A 537 17.02 -13.09 -6.43
N THR A 538 15.70 -12.93 -6.33
CA THR A 538 14.89 -13.43 -5.20
C THR A 538 15.12 -14.92 -4.90
N ILE A 539 15.17 -15.78 -5.93
CA ILE A 539 15.28 -17.24 -5.73
C ILE A 539 16.61 -17.59 -5.08
N GLN A 540 17.74 -17.17 -5.68
CA GLN A 540 19.06 -17.51 -5.16
C GLN A 540 19.38 -16.80 -3.85
N THR A 541 18.98 -15.54 -3.69
CA THR A 541 19.21 -14.81 -2.42
C THR A 541 18.39 -15.44 -1.29
N GLY A 542 17.14 -15.84 -1.54
CA GLY A 542 16.31 -16.56 -0.59
C GLY A 542 16.90 -17.93 -0.20
N LEU A 543 17.33 -18.71 -1.19
CA LEU A 543 18.01 -20.00 -0.93
C LEU A 543 19.31 -19.82 -0.11
N GLY A 544 20.10 -18.77 -0.41
CA GLY A 544 21.31 -18.44 0.34
C GLY A 544 21.01 -18.05 1.78
N TYR A 545 19.97 -17.27 1.98
CA TYR A 545 19.47 -16.92 3.30
C TYR A 545 19.07 -18.17 4.11
N ASP A 546 18.21 -19.01 3.55
CA ASP A 546 17.73 -20.23 4.22
C ASP A 546 18.88 -21.20 4.53
N TYR A 547 19.78 -21.41 3.57
CA TYR A 547 20.98 -22.24 3.76
C TYR A 547 21.84 -21.70 4.92
N THR A 548 22.04 -20.40 4.99
CA THR A 548 22.83 -19.77 6.06
C THR A 548 22.15 -19.92 7.42
N GLN A 549 20.84 -19.76 7.51
CA GLN A 549 20.09 -19.99 8.74
C GLN A 549 20.16 -21.46 9.20
N PHE A 550 20.03 -22.42 8.27
CA PHE A 550 20.16 -23.85 8.59
C PHE A 550 21.59 -24.19 9.03
N ARG A 551 22.62 -23.62 8.42
CA ARG A 551 24.00 -23.79 8.89
C ARG A 551 24.20 -23.28 10.32
N ASN A 552 23.58 -22.17 10.69
CA ASN A 552 23.62 -21.65 12.06
C ASN A 552 22.90 -22.56 13.05
N ALA A 553 21.84 -23.24 12.63
CA ALA A 553 21.03 -24.13 13.48
C ALA A 553 21.63 -25.52 13.66
N PHE A 554 22.07 -26.17 12.60
CA PHE A 554 22.38 -27.62 12.58
C PHE A 554 23.82 -27.93 12.24
N GLY A 555 24.54 -27.01 11.61
CA GLY A 555 25.89 -27.25 11.17
C GLY A 555 26.95 -27.03 12.27
N SER A 556 28.15 -27.36 11.95
CA SER A 556 29.32 -27.10 12.78
C SER A 556 29.60 -25.62 13.01
N SER A 557 28.69 -24.75 12.41
CA SER A 557 28.69 -23.52 13.03
C SER A 557 29.19 -22.28 12.30
N ILE A 558 28.35 -21.33 12.28
CA ILE A 558 28.73 -19.96 12.00
C ILE A 558 29.31 -19.38 13.28
N ASP A 559 30.61 -19.03 13.26
CA ASP A 559 31.26 -18.37 14.36
C ASP A 559 31.04 -16.87 14.36
N ARG A 560 30.91 -16.27 13.17
CA ARG A 560 30.63 -14.83 13.00
C ARG A 560 29.85 -14.55 11.72
N VAL A 561 29.13 -13.45 11.73
CA VAL A 561 28.47 -12.88 10.56
C VAL A 561 28.91 -11.44 10.40
N ASP A 562 29.44 -11.11 9.24
CA ASP A 562 29.93 -9.80 8.86
C ASP A 562 29.25 -9.31 7.57
N TYR A 563 29.28 -8.00 7.34
CA TYR A 563 28.74 -7.38 6.15
C TYR A 563 29.84 -6.64 5.39
N TYR A 564 29.86 -6.79 4.08
CA TYR A 564 30.83 -6.11 3.24
C TYR A 564 30.25 -5.83 1.86
N ARG A 565 30.27 -4.56 1.44
CA ARG A 565 29.82 -4.07 0.11
C ARG A 565 28.49 -4.66 -0.36
N GLY A 566 27.52 -4.76 0.55
CA GLY A 566 26.20 -5.27 0.26
C GLY A 566 26.08 -6.81 0.30
N ALA A 567 27.10 -7.56 0.65
CA ALA A 567 27.05 -9.01 0.87
C ALA A 567 27.07 -9.36 2.37
N THR A 568 26.50 -10.51 2.71
CA THR A 568 26.52 -11.08 4.06
C THR A 568 27.46 -12.28 4.09
N PHE A 569 28.50 -12.21 4.91
CA PHE A 569 29.48 -13.28 5.11
C PHE A 569 29.19 -14.01 6.41
N ALA A 570 28.98 -15.31 6.32
CA ALA A 570 28.81 -16.20 7.45
C ALA A 570 30.02 -17.15 7.55
N THR A 571 30.88 -16.94 8.52
CA THR A 571 32.15 -17.63 8.63
C THR A 571 32.19 -18.62 9.78
N ASN A 572 32.65 -19.83 9.50
CA ASN A 572 33.09 -20.82 10.46
C ASN A 572 34.64 -20.77 10.60
N GLU A 573 35.14 -20.24 11.72
CA GLU A 573 36.54 -20.03 11.98
C GLU A 573 37.27 -21.28 12.49
N ASN A 574 36.57 -22.37 12.73
CA ASN A 574 37.08 -23.60 13.32
C ASN A 574 36.91 -24.81 12.39
N SER A 575 36.79 -24.58 11.09
CA SER A 575 36.69 -25.65 10.11
C SER A 575 38.05 -26.33 9.86
N ARG A 576 38.03 -27.62 9.47
CA ARG A 576 39.22 -28.29 8.94
C ARG A 576 39.36 -28.05 7.45
N ASP A 577 38.26 -27.70 6.79
CA ASP A 577 38.19 -27.45 5.37
C ASP A 577 38.35 -25.94 5.11
N TYR A 578 38.92 -25.60 3.99
CA TYR A 578 39.06 -24.22 3.52
C TYR A 578 38.25 -24.11 2.22
N GLN A 579 37.05 -23.58 2.34
CA GLN A 579 36.10 -23.50 1.20
C GLN A 579 35.09 -22.36 1.38
N GLY A 580 34.57 -21.88 0.25
CA GLY A 580 33.51 -20.90 0.19
C GLY A 580 32.29 -21.41 -0.61
N VAL A 581 31.12 -20.92 -0.30
CA VAL A 581 29.89 -21.14 -1.07
C VAL A 581 29.07 -19.86 -1.07
N THR A 582 28.85 -19.32 -2.25
CA THR A 582 28.04 -18.13 -2.46
C THR A 582 26.72 -18.47 -3.14
N ILE A 583 25.61 -18.11 -2.50
CA ILE A 583 24.26 -18.24 -3.06
C ILE A 583 23.54 -16.89 -2.94
N GLY A 584 23.36 -16.21 -4.06
CA GLY A 584 22.80 -14.85 -4.07
C GLY A 584 23.75 -13.84 -3.41
N SER A 585 23.25 -13.15 -2.40
CA SER A 585 24.04 -12.17 -1.60
C SER A 585 24.60 -12.76 -0.29
N PHE A 586 24.44 -14.05 -0.05
CA PHE A 586 24.93 -14.76 1.13
C PHE A 586 26.16 -15.62 0.79
N ILE A 587 27.24 -15.36 1.50
CA ILE A 587 28.54 -16.02 1.35
C ILE A 587 28.81 -16.82 2.62
N ASN A 588 29.00 -18.11 2.48
CA ASN A 588 29.27 -19.01 3.58
C ASN A 588 30.72 -19.52 3.47
N MET A 589 31.55 -19.22 4.47
CA MET A 589 32.98 -19.51 4.48
C MET A 589 33.34 -20.52 5.58
N ASP A 590 34.16 -21.49 5.23
CA ASP A 590 34.81 -22.39 6.18
C ASP A 590 36.32 -22.15 6.14
N ILE A 591 36.89 -21.74 7.26
CA ILE A 591 38.33 -21.44 7.37
C ILE A 591 38.96 -22.09 8.63
N ASN A 592 40.23 -22.33 8.57
CA ASN A 592 41.02 -22.80 9.72
C ASN A 592 41.82 -21.64 10.28
N GLY A 593 41.20 -20.83 11.11
CA GLY A 593 41.82 -19.66 11.73
C GLY A 593 40.80 -18.59 12.13
N LYS A 594 41.21 -17.62 12.90
CA LYS A 594 40.39 -16.51 13.36
C LYS A 594 40.64 -15.26 12.55
N ILE A 595 39.57 -14.67 12.06
CA ILE A 595 39.64 -13.33 11.47
C ILE A 595 39.88 -12.33 12.62
N PRO A 596 40.88 -11.44 12.52
CA PRO A 596 41.11 -10.42 13.54
C PRO A 596 39.90 -9.54 13.77
N SER A 597 39.57 -9.28 15.04
CA SER A 597 38.44 -8.40 15.37
C SER A 597 38.67 -6.97 14.87
N GLY A 598 37.63 -6.34 14.30
CA GLY A 598 37.64 -4.96 13.80
C GLY A 598 38.36 -4.74 12.47
N LYS A 599 38.65 -5.81 11.71
CA LYS A 599 39.39 -5.73 10.44
C LYS A 599 38.81 -6.60 9.33
N PHE A 600 37.52 -6.83 9.33
CA PHE A 600 36.90 -7.72 8.33
C PHE A 600 37.09 -7.20 6.89
N ASP A 601 36.94 -5.89 6.68
CA ASP A 601 37.12 -5.26 5.38
C ASP A 601 38.58 -5.42 4.89
N ASP A 602 39.54 -5.15 5.76
CA ASP A 602 40.97 -5.35 5.43
C ASP A 602 41.29 -6.82 5.12
N TYR A 603 40.65 -7.74 5.86
CA TYR A 603 40.81 -9.18 5.66
C TYR A 603 40.35 -9.61 4.28
N VAL A 604 39.16 -9.16 3.87
CA VAL A 604 38.60 -9.42 2.53
C VAL A 604 39.43 -8.75 1.42
N GLU A 605 39.94 -7.55 1.66
CA GLU A 605 40.65 -6.76 0.65
C GLU A 605 42.12 -7.11 0.47
N LYS A 606 42.79 -7.71 1.50
CA LYS A 606 44.25 -7.84 1.51
C LYS A 606 44.75 -9.19 2.00
N ASP A 607 44.02 -9.89 2.88
CA ASP A 607 44.57 -11.03 3.60
C ASP A 607 44.10 -12.37 3.04
N ASP A 608 42.89 -12.44 2.44
CA ASP A 608 42.33 -13.70 1.98
C ASP A 608 41.58 -13.56 0.64
N GLN A 609 42.24 -14.01 -0.42
CA GLN A 609 41.73 -13.92 -1.79
C GLN A 609 40.44 -14.72 -2.01
N MET A 610 40.16 -15.80 -1.26
CA MET A 610 38.95 -16.59 -1.41
C MET A 610 37.68 -15.77 -1.07
N TYR A 611 37.77 -14.90 -0.06
CA TYR A 611 36.66 -13.99 0.26
C TYR A 611 36.35 -13.03 -0.88
N ALA A 612 37.37 -12.53 -1.55
CA ALA A 612 37.24 -11.67 -2.71
C ALA A 612 36.67 -12.44 -3.92
N HIS A 613 37.09 -13.70 -4.12
CA HIS A 613 36.54 -14.59 -5.15
C HIS A 613 35.04 -14.85 -4.93
N GLU A 614 34.66 -15.28 -3.74
CA GLU A 614 33.25 -15.54 -3.39
C GLU A 614 32.38 -14.28 -3.53
N TYR A 615 32.93 -13.11 -3.23
CA TYR A 615 32.24 -11.86 -3.53
C TYR A 615 31.97 -11.67 -5.02
N GLY A 616 32.86 -12.15 -5.89
CA GLY A 616 32.66 -12.15 -7.36
C GLY A 616 31.38 -12.90 -7.78
N HIS A 617 31.04 -14.00 -7.09
CA HIS A 617 29.80 -14.75 -7.34
C HIS A 617 28.54 -13.93 -6.97
N THR A 618 28.60 -13.02 -6.01
CA THR A 618 27.46 -12.13 -5.72
C THR A 618 27.20 -11.16 -6.88
N ILE A 619 28.25 -10.77 -7.60
CA ILE A 619 28.12 -9.92 -8.80
C ILE A 619 27.54 -10.72 -9.95
N GLN A 620 27.94 -11.98 -10.13
CA GLN A 620 27.30 -12.87 -11.09
C GLN A 620 25.81 -13.04 -10.81
N SER A 621 25.44 -13.33 -9.56
CA SER A 621 24.04 -13.42 -9.13
C SER A 621 23.25 -12.19 -9.55
N ARG A 622 23.78 -11.00 -9.26
CA ARG A 622 23.14 -9.72 -9.57
C ARG A 622 23.01 -9.45 -11.06
N ARG A 623 23.96 -9.91 -11.87
CA ARG A 623 23.95 -9.75 -13.34
C ARG A 623 23.02 -10.72 -14.03
N PHE A 624 22.99 -11.98 -13.60
CA PHE A 624 22.25 -13.05 -14.26
C PHE A 624 20.86 -13.26 -13.67
N GLY A 625 20.60 -12.77 -12.44
CA GLY A 625 19.30 -12.81 -11.80
C GLY A 625 18.68 -14.21 -11.82
N LEU A 626 17.47 -14.34 -12.32
CA LEU A 626 16.76 -15.63 -12.40
C LEU A 626 17.49 -16.71 -13.23
N GLY A 627 18.48 -16.36 -14.05
CA GLY A 627 19.35 -17.30 -14.75
C GLY A 627 20.53 -17.85 -13.92
N TYR A 628 20.86 -17.22 -12.79
CA TYR A 628 21.98 -17.60 -11.94
C TYR A 628 21.89 -19.04 -11.39
N PRO A 629 20.75 -19.61 -10.99
CA PRO A 629 20.66 -20.99 -10.55
C PRO A 629 21.18 -22.00 -11.57
N ILE A 630 21.05 -21.71 -12.88
CA ILE A 630 21.62 -22.56 -13.94
C ILE A 630 23.15 -22.51 -13.89
N ILE A 631 23.72 -21.31 -13.70
CA ILE A 631 25.15 -21.12 -13.55
C ILE A 631 25.68 -21.88 -12.33
N GLY A 632 24.98 -21.79 -11.19
CA GLY A 632 25.33 -22.51 -9.96
C GLY A 632 25.27 -24.05 -10.15
N LEU A 633 24.27 -24.56 -10.88
CA LEU A 633 24.18 -25.99 -11.20
C LEU A 633 25.32 -26.46 -12.11
N LEU A 634 25.74 -25.63 -13.05
CA LEU A 634 26.89 -25.93 -13.94
C LEU A 634 28.20 -25.93 -13.15
N SER A 635 28.39 -24.97 -12.24
CA SER A 635 29.55 -24.92 -11.34
C SER A 635 29.60 -26.14 -10.43
N LEU A 636 28.49 -26.48 -9.75
CA LEU A 636 28.38 -27.66 -8.93
C LEU A 636 28.64 -28.96 -9.71
N GLY A 637 28.12 -29.04 -10.94
CA GLY A 637 28.34 -30.17 -11.85
C GLY A 637 29.82 -30.35 -12.21
N SER A 638 30.54 -29.25 -12.44
CA SER A 638 31.99 -29.26 -12.67
C SER A 638 32.76 -29.75 -11.45
N ALA A 639 32.44 -29.24 -10.25
CA ALA A 639 33.07 -29.66 -9.00
C ALA A 639 32.83 -31.16 -8.71
N MET A 640 31.59 -31.66 -8.90
CA MET A 640 31.28 -33.07 -8.74
C MET A 640 31.95 -33.95 -9.77
N PHE A 641 32.12 -33.49 -11.02
CA PHE A 641 32.80 -34.23 -12.06
C PHE A 641 34.26 -34.41 -11.76
N ASP A 642 34.96 -33.35 -11.30
CA ASP A 642 36.37 -33.43 -10.86
C ASP A 642 36.53 -34.36 -9.65
N PHE A 643 35.64 -34.27 -8.67
CA PHE A 643 35.66 -35.12 -7.48
C PHE A 643 35.46 -36.61 -7.81
N VAL A 644 34.51 -36.93 -8.68
CA VAL A 644 34.16 -38.34 -9.01
C VAL A 644 35.15 -38.99 -9.96
N PHE A 645 35.65 -38.24 -10.96
CA PHE A 645 36.43 -38.81 -12.04
C PHE A 645 37.94 -38.49 -11.94
N ASN A 646 38.34 -37.65 -10.98
CA ASN A 646 39.76 -37.24 -10.76
C ASN A 646 40.47 -36.90 -12.09
N THR A 647 39.83 -36.07 -12.91
CA THR A 647 40.20 -35.80 -14.29
C THR A 647 41.42 -34.90 -14.44
N GLY A 648 41.90 -34.29 -13.32
CA GLY A 648 42.99 -33.31 -13.32
C GLY A 648 42.59 -31.96 -13.92
N HIS A 649 41.34 -31.76 -14.26
CA HIS A 649 40.80 -30.46 -14.59
C HIS A 649 40.47 -29.73 -13.28
N SER A 650 41.20 -28.66 -12.96
CA SER A 650 40.90 -27.86 -11.79
C SER A 650 39.54 -27.18 -11.99
N HIS A 651 38.62 -27.37 -11.04
CA HIS A 651 37.33 -26.66 -10.99
C HIS A 651 37.54 -25.14 -11.08
N ASP A 652 38.60 -24.62 -10.52
CA ASP A 652 38.98 -23.20 -10.56
C ASP A 652 39.12 -22.63 -11.99
N ASN A 653 39.36 -23.48 -12.97
CA ASN A 653 39.44 -23.10 -14.39
C ASN A 653 38.09 -23.21 -15.12
N PHE A 654 37.02 -23.60 -14.43
CA PHE A 654 35.70 -23.64 -15.04
C PHE A 654 35.19 -22.22 -15.31
N PHE A 655 34.45 -22.02 -16.39
CA PHE A 655 34.10 -20.68 -16.85
C PHE A 655 33.36 -19.84 -15.80
N THR A 656 32.56 -20.45 -14.91
CA THR A 656 31.84 -19.76 -13.82
C THR A 656 32.80 -19.18 -12.80
N GLU A 657 33.84 -19.91 -12.43
CA GLU A 657 34.88 -19.53 -11.46
C GLU A 657 35.77 -18.43 -12.05
N VAL A 658 36.20 -18.61 -13.30
CA VAL A 658 36.96 -17.59 -14.04
C VAL A 658 36.18 -16.29 -14.16
N MET A 659 34.86 -16.39 -14.38
CA MET A 659 34.00 -15.22 -14.47
C MET A 659 33.85 -14.52 -13.10
N ALA A 660 33.76 -15.26 -12.00
CA ALA A 660 33.73 -14.69 -10.65
C ALA A 660 35.01 -13.90 -10.37
N ASN A 661 36.18 -14.48 -10.68
CA ASN A 661 37.46 -13.79 -10.61
C ASN A 661 37.48 -12.49 -11.41
N LYS A 662 37.01 -12.54 -12.66
CA LYS A 662 36.94 -11.35 -13.53
C LYS A 662 36.03 -10.25 -12.99
N TYR A 663 35.01 -10.58 -12.24
CA TYR A 663 34.15 -9.60 -11.60
C TYR A 663 34.74 -9.06 -10.29
N ALA A 664 35.51 -9.87 -9.57
CA ALA A 664 36.18 -9.48 -8.35
C ALA A 664 37.44 -8.60 -8.63
N GLU A 665 38.17 -8.87 -9.70
CA GLU A 665 39.44 -8.20 -10.05
C GLU A 665 39.38 -6.65 -10.00
N PRO A 666 38.39 -5.97 -10.61
CA PRO A 666 38.31 -4.50 -10.55
C PRO A 666 38.03 -3.93 -9.15
N ILE A 667 37.51 -4.76 -8.24
CA ILE A 667 37.17 -4.38 -6.86
C ILE A 667 38.31 -4.65 -5.90
N PHE A 668 39.05 -5.71 -6.16
CA PHE A 668 40.17 -6.20 -5.33
C PHE A 668 41.48 -6.22 -6.12
N PRO A 669 42.02 -5.04 -6.49
CA PRO A 669 43.22 -4.97 -7.34
C PRO A 669 44.51 -5.41 -6.63
N ASN A 670 44.47 -5.62 -5.32
CA ASN A 670 45.61 -6.05 -4.53
C ASN A 670 45.94 -7.54 -4.67
N TYR A 671 44.99 -8.35 -5.19
CA TYR A 671 45.19 -9.78 -5.41
C TYR A 671 45.70 -10.07 -6.80
N GLN A 672 46.50 -11.16 -6.92
CA GLN A 672 46.95 -11.67 -8.21
C GLN A 672 45.89 -12.61 -8.79
N TRP A 673 45.10 -12.10 -9.70
CA TRP A 673 44.11 -12.89 -10.42
C TRP A 673 44.81 -13.64 -11.58
N GLY A 674 44.78 -15.00 -11.54
CA GLY A 674 45.44 -15.83 -12.57
C GLY A 674 44.86 -15.53 -13.97
N THR A 675 45.74 -15.15 -14.88
CA THR A 675 45.42 -14.98 -16.30
C THR A 675 45.36 -16.32 -17.00
N THR A 676 44.22 -17.01 -17.01
CA THR A 676 43.99 -18.05 -17.99
C THR A 676 43.52 -17.37 -19.27
N ASN A 677 44.40 -17.28 -20.26
CA ASN A 677 44.10 -16.87 -21.62
C ASN A 677 43.12 -17.85 -22.26
N ASN A 678 41.84 -17.59 -22.17
CA ASN A 678 40.82 -18.09 -23.10
C ASN A 678 39.80 -17.01 -23.39
N SER A 679 40.17 -16.14 -24.36
CA SER A 679 39.41 -15.00 -24.83
C SER A 679 38.29 -15.38 -25.82
N SER A 680 37.79 -16.61 -25.83
CA SER A 680 36.86 -17.09 -26.87
C SER A 680 35.48 -17.55 -26.40
N LEU A 681 35.08 -17.26 -25.14
CA LEU A 681 33.72 -17.49 -24.70
C LEU A 681 33.21 -16.26 -23.93
N ILE A 682 32.95 -15.17 -24.65
CA ILE A 682 32.08 -14.07 -24.20
C ILE A 682 30.78 -14.23 -24.94
N LEU A 683 29.75 -14.70 -24.23
CA LEU A 683 28.36 -14.50 -24.60
C LEU A 683 27.81 -13.30 -23.88
#